data_7ed5a525f283d0e9e61f14c289c76c9b
#
_entry.id   7ed5a525f283d0e9e61f14c289c76c9b
#
_cell.length_a   1.000
_cell.length_b   1.000
_cell.length_c   1.000
_cell.angle_alpha   90.00
_cell.angle_beta   90.00
_cell.angle_gamma   90.00
#
_symmetry.space_group_name_H-M   'P 1'
#
loop_
_entity.id
_entity.type
_entity.pdbx_description
1 polymer ?
#
loop_
_entity_poly.entity_id
_entity_poly.type
_entity_poly.pdbx_seq_one_letter_code
_entity_poly.pdbx_strand_id
1 'polypeptide(L)'
;MAKEELTPMQRQYQEMKARNKDCILFFRLGDFYEMFNEDAKLAARELDLTLTSRDRSKPKEEQTPMCGVPYHSVDAYIARLVQKGYKVAICEQMEDPALAKGLVERDITRIITPGTVTESCMLEERKNNYMGCVFGQSGQFGLAFCDLSTGAFFATTCSDPRAVASELGRFTPSEVLRFGQGVEDEAISDVLFRRLSCCVDEGKAEDFDFEKACTCLESHFGRSVEELGLASFSAALTASGALLQTLLTLQKNDLKHIRELQYYTTGRFMELDLDARRNLELTETMRSKEKKGTLLWVLDKTHTAMGGRMLRSWLEKPLLDPAEITRRHAAVEALVESPIARGELEEALKDVTDLERVMTRIVTGTVNCRDLLAFARGLRALPQVKAILAELGSPLLQKLAAAIDPLADCADRIEKTIVDDPPLTVREGGIIRKGANADADRLRDIMDGGSGTIAAIEASEREKTGIRTLKVGFNRVFGYYIEVSKSFMDQVPANYIRKQTLANCERYITQELKELENQVLTAKDRLTALEYQIFTSLREELARQAARVQESASAVAAADTLCSLAAVAVQRGYCRPEISLGPEISITDGRHPVVEAMLKDTLFVPNDTALGGKDNQVAIITGPNMAGKSTYMRQVALIVLMAQMGSFVPARAARIGLVDRVFTRIGASDDLASGQSTFMVEMSEVASILKYATSRSLLILDEIGRGTSTYDGMSIARAVLEFAASPKKLGAKALFATHYHELSTMESKLSNVKNYNIAVKKRGDQMLFLRKIVPGATDDSYGIEVAKLAGLPNSVITRAREILAELEAEGPQYVPVPQKQEDDQVSLLDLSANRVCDALKTIQVETLTPIEAMNQLYRLRKMLDA
;
A
#
# COMPACT_ATOMS: atom_id res chain seq x y z
N MET A 1 -24.74 -16.50 -45.88
CA MET A 1 -24.92 -15.54 -44.77
C MET A 1 -24.28 -14.23 -45.17
N ALA A 2 -25.12 -13.20 -45.43
CA ALA A 2 -24.64 -11.85 -45.79
C ALA A 2 -23.85 -11.33 -44.55
N LYS A 3 -22.59 -10.92 -44.74
CA LYS A 3 -21.86 -10.17 -43.73
C LYS A 3 -22.66 -8.89 -43.45
N GLU A 4 -23.26 -8.77 -42.24
CA GLU A 4 -23.83 -7.49 -41.83
C GLU A 4 -22.73 -6.42 -41.92
N GLU A 5 -22.96 -5.40 -42.71
CA GLU A 5 -22.04 -4.25 -42.77
C GLU A 5 -22.13 -3.49 -41.45
N LEU A 6 -21.09 -3.62 -40.65
CA LEU A 6 -20.92 -2.87 -39.40
C LEU A 6 -20.95 -1.37 -39.70
N THR A 7 -21.67 -0.60 -38.90
CA THR A 7 -21.59 0.86 -38.97
C THR A 7 -20.15 1.33 -38.75
N PRO A 8 -19.74 2.48 -39.29
CA PRO A 8 -18.37 2.99 -39.08
C PRO A 8 -17.96 3.07 -37.59
N MET A 9 -18.90 3.45 -36.72
CA MET A 9 -18.70 3.50 -35.27
C MET A 9 -18.49 2.11 -34.64
N GLN A 10 -19.29 1.12 -35.06
CA GLN A 10 -19.15 -0.25 -34.59
C GLN A 10 -17.83 -0.88 -35.06
N ARG A 11 -17.36 -0.52 -36.24
CA ARG A 11 -16.04 -0.95 -36.72
C ARG A 11 -14.92 -0.38 -35.88
N GLN A 12 -14.96 0.92 -35.59
CA GLN A 12 -14.00 1.59 -34.70
C GLN A 12 -13.97 0.95 -33.28
N TYR A 13 -15.15 0.66 -32.70
CA TYR A 13 -15.24 -0.04 -31.42
C TYR A 13 -14.59 -1.43 -31.47
N GLN A 14 -14.90 -2.22 -32.52
CA GLN A 14 -14.34 -3.56 -32.65
C GLN A 14 -12.82 -3.56 -32.85
N GLU A 15 -12.27 -2.61 -33.58
CA GLU A 15 -10.83 -2.46 -33.77
C GLU A 15 -10.13 -2.16 -32.46
N MET A 16 -10.70 -1.27 -31.65
CA MET A 16 -10.16 -0.94 -30.33
C MET A 16 -10.27 -2.11 -29.36
N LYS A 17 -11.41 -2.80 -29.36
CA LYS A 17 -11.62 -3.99 -28.52
C LYS A 17 -10.70 -5.15 -28.92
N ALA A 18 -10.44 -5.34 -30.22
CA ALA A 18 -9.55 -6.39 -30.70
C ALA A 18 -8.10 -6.23 -30.21
N ARG A 19 -7.65 -4.99 -29.99
CA ARG A 19 -6.32 -4.66 -29.42
C ARG A 19 -6.27 -4.83 -27.91
N ASN A 20 -7.42 -4.79 -27.20
CA ASN A 20 -7.51 -4.80 -25.73
C ASN A 20 -8.62 -5.77 -25.29
N LYS A 21 -8.47 -7.06 -25.63
CA LYS A 21 -9.49 -8.10 -25.42
C LYS A 21 -9.82 -8.35 -23.97
N ASP A 22 -8.83 -8.21 -23.09
CA ASP A 22 -8.87 -8.43 -21.65
C ASP A 22 -9.42 -7.24 -20.83
N CYS A 23 -9.65 -6.08 -21.50
CA CYS A 23 -10.16 -4.88 -20.86
C CYS A 23 -11.64 -4.67 -21.16
N ILE A 24 -12.41 -4.14 -20.22
CA ILE A 24 -13.74 -3.61 -20.45
C ILE A 24 -13.58 -2.24 -21.14
N LEU A 25 -14.09 -2.09 -22.37
CA LEU A 25 -13.90 -0.88 -23.16
C LEU A 25 -14.99 0.15 -22.86
N PHE A 26 -14.61 1.26 -22.21
CA PHE A 26 -15.43 2.44 -21.97
C PHE A 26 -15.28 3.39 -23.17
N PHE A 27 -16.23 3.32 -24.10
CA PHE A 27 -16.18 4.01 -25.38
C PHE A 27 -16.96 5.32 -25.34
N ARG A 28 -16.31 6.47 -25.48
CA ARG A 28 -16.93 7.80 -25.38
C ARG A 28 -17.84 8.09 -26.55
N LEU A 29 -19.11 8.36 -26.24
CA LEU A 29 -20.14 8.79 -27.20
C LEU A 29 -20.95 9.96 -26.62
N GLY A 30 -20.58 11.17 -27.00
CA GLY A 30 -21.14 12.39 -26.43
C GLY A 30 -20.93 12.48 -24.93
N ASP A 31 -22.00 12.55 -24.14
CA ASP A 31 -21.96 12.69 -22.68
C ASP A 31 -21.89 11.34 -21.92
N PHE A 32 -21.76 10.23 -22.66
CA PHE A 32 -21.71 8.90 -22.05
C PHE A 32 -20.46 8.12 -22.46
N TYR A 33 -20.02 7.23 -21.57
CA TYR A 33 -19.22 6.07 -21.95
C TYR A 33 -20.16 4.90 -22.16
N GLU A 34 -20.14 4.36 -23.35
CA GLU A 34 -20.97 3.22 -23.73
C GLU A 34 -20.12 1.96 -23.88
N MET A 35 -20.64 0.84 -23.43
CA MET A 35 -20.08 -0.49 -23.57
C MET A 35 -21.00 -1.33 -24.43
N PHE A 36 -20.44 -2.25 -25.23
CA PHE A 36 -21.20 -3.08 -26.16
C PHE A 36 -20.87 -4.57 -25.99
N ASN A 37 -21.74 -5.43 -26.47
CA ASN A 37 -21.59 -6.89 -26.54
C ASN A 37 -21.31 -7.50 -25.14
N GLU A 38 -20.25 -8.31 -25.00
CA GLU A 38 -19.90 -8.97 -23.75
C GLU A 38 -19.47 -7.98 -22.66
N ASP A 39 -18.81 -6.88 -23.02
CA ASP A 39 -18.47 -5.82 -22.09
C ASP A 39 -19.71 -5.19 -21.46
N ALA A 40 -20.77 -4.99 -22.26
CA ALA A 40 -22.04 -4.45 -21.76
C ALA A 40 -22.74 -5.42 -20.81
N LYS A 41 -22.75 -6.72 -21.12
CA LYS A 41 -23.36 -7.74 -20.26
C LYS A 41 -22.60 -7.85 -18.93
N LEU A 42 -21.27 -7.85 -18.98
CA LEU A 42 -20.40 -7.89 -17.81
C LEU A 42 -20.58 -6.64 -16.95
N ALA A 43 -20.46 -5.46 -17.54
CA ALA A 43 -20.57 -4.20 -16.82
C ALA A 43 -21.99 -4.01 -16.25
N ALA A 44 -23.06 -4.38 -16.98
CA ALA A 44 -24.43 -4.31 -16.47
C ALA A 44 -24.61 -5.18 -15.22
N ARG A 45 -24.04 -6.38 -15.18
CA ARG A 45 -24.09 -7.29 -14.04
C ARG A 45 -23.29 -6.77 -12.84
N GLU A 46 -22.05 -6.32 -13.08
CA GLU A 46 -21.13 -5.92 -12.00
C GLU A 46 -21.46 -4.54 -11.41
N LEU A 47 -22.10 -3.67 -12.19
CA LEU A 47 -22.39 -2.28 -11.81
C LEU A 47 -23.88 -2.03 -11.56
N ASP A 48 -24.75 -3.04 -11.72
CA ASP A 48 -26.23 -2.92 -11.64
C ASP A 48 -26.79 -1.91 -12.64
N LEU A 49 -26.27 -1.92 -13.90
CA LEU A 49 -26.72 -1.03 -14.95
C LEU A 49 -27.81 -1.70 -15.79
N THR A 50 -28.71 -0.88 -16.33
CA THR A 50 -29.74 -1.35 -17.26
C THR A 50 -29.09 -1.75 -18.57
N LEU A 51 -29.23 -3.02 -18.95
CA LEU A 51 -28.84 -3.50 -20.27
C LEU A 51 -29.90 -3.08 -21.29
N THR A 52 -29.49 -2.41 -22.35
CA THR A 52 -30.35 -1.89 -23.44
C THR A 52 -29.78 -2.28 -24.80
N SER A 53 -30.38 -1.80 -25.88
CA SER A 53 -29.87 -1.95 -27.22
C SER A 53 -30.19 -0.71 -28.07
N ARG A 54 -29.32 -0.35 -29.00
CA ARG A 54 -29.58 0.69 -30.00
C ARG A 54 -30.48 0.20 -31.11
N ASP A 55 -30.44 -1.10 -31.45
CA ASP A 55 -31.17 -1.71 -32.57
C ASP A 55 -32.52 -2.29 -32.12
N ARG A 56 -33.32 -1.48 -31.40
CA ARG A 56 -34.61 -1.92 -30.82
C ARG A 56 -35.63 -2.41 -31.86
N SER A 57 -35.43 -2.05 -33.14
CA SER A 57 -36.25 -2.51 -34.27
C SER A 57 -35.93 -3.94 -34.74
N LYS A 58 -34.79 -4.50 -34.35
CA LYS A 58 -34.36 -5.87 -34.66
C LYS A 58 -34.94 -6.89 -33.67
N PRO A 59 -35.08 -8.16 -34.09
CA PRO A 59 -35.39 -9.27 -33.16
C PRO A 59 -34.40 -9.29 -31.96
N LYS A 60 -34.88 -9.68 -30.80
CA LYS A 60 -34.05 -9.69 -29.58
C LYS A 60 -32.71 -10.45 -29.68
N GLU A 61 -32.67 -11.46 -30.52
CA GLU A 61 -31.50 -12.31 -30.76
C GLU A 61 -30.42 -11.61 -31.62
N GLU A 62 -30.83 -10.61 -32.43
CA GLU A 62 -29.94 -9.83 -33.31
C GLU A 62 -29.60 -8.46 -32.78
N GLN A 63 -30.12 -8.11 -31.60
CA GLN A 63 -29.84 -6.82 -30.95
C GLN A 63 -28.45 -6.81 -30.34
N THR A 64 -27.70 -5.72 -30.58
CA THR A 64 -26.41 -5.47 -29.93
C THR A 64 -26.63 -5.04 -28.47
N PRO A 65 -26.28 -5.84 -27.46
CA PRO A 65 -26.35 -5.44 -26.05
C PRO A 65 -25.52 -4.20 -25.81
N MET A 66 -26.04 -3.27 -25.04
CA MET A 66 -25.40 -1.98 -24.72
C MET A 66 -25.77 -1.56 -23.30
N CYS A 67 -24.84 -0.99 -22.58
CA CYS A 67 -25.07 -0.19 -21.38
C CYS A 67 -24.15 1.04 -21.39
N GLY A 68 -24.47 2.04 -20.58
CA GLY A 68 -23.64 3.26 -20.54
C GLY A 68 -23.74 3.98 -19.23
N VAL A 69 -22.73 4.78 -18.95
CA VAL A 69 -22.61 5.61 -17.75
C VAL A 69 -22.29 7.06 -18.15
N PRO A 70 -22.79 8.06 -17.43
CA PRO A 70 -22.45 9.46 -17.70
C PRO A 70 -20.96 9.71 -17.49
N TYR A 71 -20.30 10.44 -18.39
CA TYR A 71 -18.86 10.65 -18.34
C TYR A 71 -18.39 11.37 -17.06
N HIS A 72 -19.19 12.28 -16.53
CA HIS A 72 -18.85 13.07 -15.34
C HIS A 72 -18.89 12.26 -14.04
N SER A 73 -19.48 11.07 -14.04
CA SER A 73 -19.57 10.18 -12.87
C SER A 73 -18.87 8.83 -13.10
N VAL A 74 -18.09 8.70 -14.17
CA VAL A 74 -17.47 7.44 -14.59
C VAL A 74 -16.53 6.84 -13.56
N ASP A 75 -15.79 7.67 -12.80
CA ASP A 75 -14.78 7.23 -11.85
C ASP A 75 -15.33 6.29 -10.77
N ALA A 76 -16.55 6.54 -10.29
CA ALA A 76 -17.19 5.68 -9.31
C ALA A 76 -17.52 4.29 -9.86
N TYR A 77 -17.86 4.20 -11.15
CA TYR A 77 -18.12 2.92 -11.82
C TYR A 77 -16.83 2.16 -12.12
N ILE A 78 -15.79 2.87 -12.59
CA ILE A 78 -14.48 2.30 -12.82
C ILE A 78 -13.90 1.75 -11.50
N ALA A 79 -14.02 2.50 -10.40
CA ALA A 79 -13.58 2.05 -9.08
C ALA A 79 -14.16 0.69 -8.69
N ARG A 80 -15.47 0.49 -8.90
CA ARG A 80 -16.14 -0.78 -8.59
C ARG A 80 -15.65 -1.95 -9.44
N LEU A 81 -15.34 -1.71 -10.72
CA LEU A 81 -14.79 -2.74 -11.61
C LEU A 81 -13.35 -3.09 -11.25
N VAL A 82 -12.51 -2.08 -11.05
CA VAL A 82 -11.08 -2.25 -10.71
C VAL A 82 -10.92 -2.94 -9.36
N GLN A 83 -11.72 -2.60 -8.35
CA GLN A 83 -11.73 -3.30 -7.05
C GLN A 83 -12.08 -4.78 -7.15
N LYS A 84 -12.84 -5.18 -8.20
CA LYS A 84 -13.15 -6.57 -8.52
C LYS A 84 -12.09 -7.24 -9.41
N GLY A 85 -10.98 -6.56 -9.71
CA GLY A 85 -9.87 -7.07 -10.51
C GLY A 85 -10.04 -6.91 -12.02
N TYR A 86 -11.08 -6.20 -12.50
CA TYR A 86 -11.25 -5.95 -13.93
C TYR A 86 -10.36 -4.80 -14.42
N LYS A 87 -9.87 -4.93 -15.65
CA LYS A 87 -9.14 -3.88 -16.37
C LYS A 87 -10.11 -3.05 -17.20
N VAL A 88 -9.97 -1.73 -17.20
CA VAL A 88 -10.84 -0.80 -17.90
C VAL A 88 -10.03 0.05 -18.88
N ALA A 89 -10.34 -0.04 -20.16
CA ALA A 89 -9.75 0.80 -21.21
C ALA A 89 -10.64 2.02 -21.48
N ILE A 90 -10.09 3.22 -21.32
CA ILE A 90 -10.78 4.49 -21.55
C ILE A 90 -10.51 4.96 -22.96
N CYS A 91 -11.56 5.01 -23.76
CA CYS A 91 -11.52 5.48 -25.14
C CYS A 91 -12.17 6.85 -25.25
N GLU A 92 -11.38 7.88 -25.57
CA GLU A 92 -11.80 9.27 -25.70
C GLU A 92 -11.92 9.74 -27.16
N GLN A 93 -12.68 10.82 -27.36
CA GLN A 93 -12.76 11.55 -28.63
C GLN A 93 -11.50 12.41 -28.74
N MET A 94 -10.73 12.21 -29.80
CA MET A 94 -9.46 12.91 -30.03
C MET A 94 -9.63 14.26 -30.72
N GLU A 95 -10.81 14.53 -31.30
CA GLU A 95 -11.18 15.78 -31.96
C GLU A 95 -12.52 16.31 -31.45
N ASP A 96 -12.78 17.61 -31.64
CA ASP A 96 -14.05 18.22 -31.30
C ASP A 96 -15.15 17.71 -32.24
N PRO A 97 -16.23 17.09 -31.73
CA PRO A 97 -17.34 16.62 -32.55
C PRO A 97 -17.98 17.71 -33.41
N ALA A 98 -17.91 18.98 -32.97
CA ALA A 98 -18.45 20.11 -33.73
C ALA A 98 -17.62 20.49 -34.97
N LEU A 99 -16.33 20.12 -34.98
CA LEU A 99 -15.37 20.41 -36.05
C LEU A 99 -15.13 19.21 -36.97
N ALA A 100 -15.53 18.00 -36.56
CA ALA A 100 -15.27 16.77 -37.28
C ALA A 100 -16.02 16.71 -38.59
N LYS A 101 -15.32 16.48 -39.71
CA LYS A 101 -15.90 16.27 -41.05
C LYS A 101 -16.19 14.76 -41.29
N GLY A 102 -17.01 14.14 -40.41
CA GLY A 102 -17.34 12.73 -40.54
C GLY A 102 -17.42 12.02 -39.18
N LEU A 103 -16.89 10.80 -39.11
CA LEU A 103 -16.81 10.04 -37.87
C LEU A 103 -15.71 10.63 -37.00
N VAL A 104 -16.07 11.03 -35.78
CA VAL A 104 -15.10 11.53 -34.77
C VAL A 104 -14.04 10.47 -34.52
N GLU A 105 -12.75 10.83 -34.59
CA GLU A 105 -11.66 9.97 -34.28
C GLU A 105 -11.61 9.71 -32.76
N ARG A 106 -11.35 8.46 -32.40
CA ARG A 106 -11.23 8.02 -31.00
C ARG A 106 -10.01 7.17 -30.82
N ASP A 107 -9.37 7.29 -29.68
CA ASP A 107 -8.28 6.38 -29.27
C ASP A 107 -8.37 6.06 -27.77
N ILE A 108 -7.71 4.98 -27.38
CA ILE A 108 -7.55 4.63 -25.97
C ILE A 108 -6.50 5.55 -25.37
N THR A 109 -6.92 6.37 -24.43
CA THR A 109 -6.02 7.32 -23.75
C THR A 109 -5.29 6.69 -22.57
N ARG A 110 -5.90 5.72 -21.90
CA ARG A 110 -5.28 4.96 -20.80
C ARG A 110 -6.05 3.67 -20.52
N ILE A 111 -5.33 2.73 -19.87
CA ILE A 111 -5.91 1.50 -19.33
C ILE A 111 -5.72 1.55 -17.81
N ILE A 112 -6.83 1.43 -17.08
CA ILE A 112 -6.86 1.44 -15.63
C ILE A 112 -6.94 0.00 -15.14
N THR A 113 -5.98 -0.39 -14.30
CA THR A 113 -5.88 -1.72 -13.68
C THR A 113 -5.75 -1.56 -12.16
N PRO A 114 -5.88 -2.62 -11.35
CA PRO A 114 -5.72 -2.50 -9.89
C PRO A 114 -4.40 -1.86 -9.45
N GLY A 115 -3.30 -2.08 -10.17
CA GLY A 115 -1.98 -1.53 -9.88
C GLY A 115 -1.70 -0.14 -10.45
N THR A 116 -2.56 0.37 -11.35
CA THR A 116 -2.31 1.64 -12.08
C THR A 116 -3.30 2.76 -11.75
N VAL A 117 -4.05 2.62 -10.68
CA VAL A 117 -5.00 3.63 -10.20
C VAL A 117 -4.27 4.89 -9.71
N THR A 118 -4.76 6.07 -10.13
CA THR A 118 -4.25 7.38 -9.71
C THR A 118 -5.33 8.29 -9.11
N GLU A 119 -6.59 7.97 -9.33
CA GLU A 119 -7.73 8.75 -8.84
C GLU A 119 -7.91 8.59 -7.33
N SER A 120 -8.07 9.70 -6.63
CA SER A 120 -8.17 9.72 -5.16
C SER A 120 -9.38 8.93 -4.62
N CYS A 121 -10.50 8.88 -5.37
CA CYS A 121 -11.69 8.12 -4.97
C CYS A 121 -11.51 6.60 -5.06
N MET A 122 -10.46 6.12 -5.72
CA MET A 122 -10.14 4.70 -5.90
C MET A 122 -9.01 4.23 -4.97
N LEU A 123 -8.29 5.14 -4.32
CA LEU A 123 -7.11 4.87 -3.51
C LEU A 123 -7.42 5.06 -2.02
N GLU A 124 -6.84 4.20 -1.19
CA GLU A 124 -6.75 4.47 0.24
C GLU A 124 -5.70 5.56 0.49
N GLU A 125 -6.09 6.64 1.19
CA GLU A 125 -5.22 7.81 1.38
C GLU A 125 -3.87 7.47 2.05
N ARG A 126 -3.90 6.62 3.09
CA ARG A 126 -2.74 6.28 3.92
C ARG A 126 -2.09 4.94 3.57
N LYS A 127 -2.33 4.43 2.36
CA LYS A 127 -1.73 3.20 1.84
C LYS A 127 -1.19 3.44 0.44
N ASN A 128 -0.01 2.88 0.15
CA ASN A 128 0.52 2.83 -1.20
C ASN A 128 -0.23 1.79 -2.05
N ASN A 129 -0.29 2.02 -3.36
CA ASN A 129 -0.88 1.11 -4.32
C ASN A 129 0.19 0.62 -5.29
N TYR A 130 0.84 -0.49 -4.96
CA TYR A 130 1.94 -1.00 -5.76
C TYR A 130 1.47 -1.90 -6.90
N MET A 131 2.05 -1.69 -8.08
CA MET A 131 2.17 -2.70 -9.12
C MET A 131 3.54 -3.36 -8.97
N GLY A 132 3.57 -4.69 -8.93
CA GLY A 132 4.78 -5.50 -8.80
C GLY A 132 5.18 -6.17 -10.12
N CYS A 133 6.47 -6.53 -10.23
CA CYS A 133 6.97 -7.40 -11.27
C CYS A 133 7.88 -8.45 -10.65
N VAL A 134 7.70 -9.71 -11.05
CA VAL A 134 8.55 -10.86 -10.64
C VAL A 134 9.13 -11.52 -11.88
N PHE A 135 10.45 -11.49 -11.99
CA PHE A 135 11.19 -12.12 -13.08
C PHE A 135 12.15 -13.17 -12.56
N GLY A 136 12.02 -14.42 -13.05
CA GLY A 136 12.88 -15.53 -12.65
C GLY A 136 13.83 -15.97 -13.76
N GLN A 137 15.14 -15.97 -13.49
CA GLN A 137 16.17 -16.38 -14.43
C GLN A 137 17.33 -17.07 -13.71
N SER A 138 17.69 -18.27 -14.14
CA SER A 138 18.89 -19.00 -13.67
C SER A 138 18.98 -19.16 -12.15
N GLY A 139 17.84 -19.38 -11.47
CA GLY A 139 17.78 -19.54 -10.01
C GLY A 139 17.84 -18.23 -9.20
N GLN A 140 17.83 -17.08 -9.87
CA GLN A 140 17.70 -15.77 -9.26
C GLN A 140 16.37 -15.14 -9.64
N PHE A 141 15.83 -14.30 -8.75
CA PHE A 141 14.60 -13.56 -8.98
C PHE A 141 14.87 -12.06 -8.91
N GLY A 142 14.46 -11.34 -9.96
CA GLY A 142 14.38 -9.90 -9.96
C GLY A 142 12.99 -9.44 -9.56
N LEU A 143 12.90 -8.49 -8.67
CA LEU A 143 11.66 -7.88 -8.20
C LEU A 143 11.69 -6.39 -8.45
N ALA A 144 10.56 -5.87 -8.91
CA ALA A 144 10.34 -4.43 -9.03
C ALA A 144 8.94 -4.08 -8.51
N PHE A 145 8.82 -2.94 -7.84
CA PHE A 145 7.55 -2.43 -7.29
C PHE A 145 7.43 -0.94 -7.57
N CYS A 146 6.31 -0.54 -8.19
CA CYS A 146 6.05 0.86 -8.49
C CYS A 146 4.67 1.28 -7.96
N ASP A 147 4.61 2.37 -7.21
CA ASP A 147 3.36 3.06 -6.90
C ASP A 147 3.19 4.23 -7.86
N LEU A 148 2.34 4.04 -8.87
CA LEU A 148 2.07 5.06 -9.88
C LEU A 148 1.51 6.34 -9.28
N SER A 149 0.77 6.26 -8.18
CA SER A 149 0.12 7.43 -7.56
C SER A 149 1.08 8.36 -6.82
N THR A 150 2.27 7.87 -6.45
CA THR A 150 3.31 8.64 -5.73
C THR A 150 4.61 8.78 -6.52
N GLY A 151 4.83 7.93 -7.51
CA GLY A 151 6.07 7.83 -8.28
C GLY A 151 7.18 7.05 -7.57
N ALA A 152 6.89 6.36 -6.46
CA ALA A 152 7.85 5.52 -5.76
C ALA A 152 8.17 4.25 -6.56
N PHE A 153 9.46 4.00 -6.84
CA PHE A 153 9.89 2.84 -7.61
C PHE A 153 11.06 2.13 -6.94
N PHE A 154 10.88 0.85 -6.62
CA PHE A 154 11.85 0.03 -5.89
C PHE A 154 12.23 -1.20 -6.70
N ALA A 155 13.49 -1.65 -6.56
CA ALA A 155 13.96 -2.90 -7.14
C ALA A 155 14.86 -3.67 -6.18
N THR A 156 14.82 -5.01 -6.25
CA THR A 156 15.69 -5.90 -5.49
C THR A 156 15.90 -7.22 -6.19
N THR A 157 16.86 -8.01 -5.71
CA THR A 157 17.08 -9.39 -6.12
C THR A 157 16.90 -10.34 -4.96
N CYS A 158 16.29 -11.51 -5.25
CA CYS A 158 16.12 -12.59 -4.31
C CYS A 158 16.75 -13.87 -4.86
N SER A 159 17.30 -14.71 -3.96
CA SER A 159 17.95 -15.96 -4.31
C SER A 159 17.02 -17.17 -4.24
N ASP A 160 15.85 -17.04 -3.64
CA ASP A 160 14.91 -18.13 -3.43
C ASP A 160 13.45 -17.66 -3.45
N PRO A 161 12.48 -18.56 -3.72
CA PRO A 161 11.05 -18.22 -3.83
C PRO A 161 10.43 -17.65 -2.53
N ARG A 162 10.95 -18.04 -1.36
CA ARG A 162 10.42 -17.53 -0.08
C ARG A 162 10.83 -16.09 0.19
N ALA A 163 12.07 -15.73 -0.21
CA ALA A 163 12.49 -14.32 -0.17
C ALA A 163 11.60 -13.47 -1.09
N VAL A 164 11.23 -14.00 -2.27
CA VAL A 164 10.23 -13.37 -3.16
C VAL A 164 8.89 -13.22 -2.45
N ALA A 165 8.39 -14.28 -1.81
CA ALA A 165 7.14 -14.28 -1.06
C ALA A 165 7.15 -13.24 0.09
N SER A 166 8.28 -13.11 0.80
CA SER A 166 8.47 -12.12 1.86
C SER A 166 8.41 -10.68 1.32
N GLU A 167 9.06 -10.41 0.18
CA GLU A 167 9.02 -9.08 -0.45
C GLU A 167 7.62 -8.75 -1.01
N LEU A 168 6.94 -9.70 -1.65
CA LEU A 168 5.54 -9.54 -2.05
C LEU A 168 4.64 -9.21 -0.86
N GLY A 169 4.85 -9.89 0.27
CA GLY A 169 4.16 -9.61 1.52
C GLY A 169 4.51 -8.26 2.14
N ARG A 170 5.72 -7.74 1.88
CA ARG A 170 6.16 -6.42 2.33
C ARG A 170 5.48 -5.29 1.55
N PHE A 171 5.40 -5.40 0.22
CA PHE A 171 4.82 -4.36 -0.62
C PHE A 171 3.32 -4.51 -0.80
N THR A 172 2.75 -5.71 -0.57
CA THR A 172 1.32 -6.01 -0.76
C THR A 172 0.77 -5.44 -2.07
N PRO A 173 1.36 -5.82 -3.23
CA PRO A 173 0.97 -5.25 -4.50
C PRO A 173 -0.49 -5.61 -4.85
N SER A 174 -1.20 -4.68 -5.48
CA SER A 174 -2.56 -4.90 -5.97
C SER A 174 -2.58 -5.66 -7.30
N GLU A 175 -1.48 -5.58 -8.04
CA GLU A 175 -1.29 -6.25 -9.33
C GLU A 175 0.18 -6.67 -9.48
N VAL A 176 0.42 -7.84 -10.06
CA VAL A 176 1.77 -8.36 -10.31
C VAL A 176 1.88 -8.89 -11.73
N LEU A 177 2.90 -8.42 -12.44
CA LEU A 177 3.37 -8.99 -13.70
C LEU A 177 4.41 -10.06 -13.39
N ARG A 178 4.27 -11.29 -13.89
CA ARG A 178 5.28 -12.34 -13.66
C ARG A 178 5.73 -13.02 -14.94
N PHE A 179 7.00 -13.38 -15.00
CA PHE A 179 7.56 -14.13 -16.12
C PHE A 179 8.86 -14.85 -15.73
N GLY A 180 9.14 -15.99 -16.37
CA GLY A 180 10.42 -16.70 -16.25
C GLY A 180 10.36 -17.96 -15.39
N GLN A 181 11.54 -18.46 -15.03
CA GLN A 181 11.67 -19.75 -14.32
C GLN A 181 11.41 -19.61 -12.83
N GLY A 182 10.64 -20.53 -12.24
CA GLY A 182 10.42 -20.61 -10.80
C GLY A 182 9.41 -19.60 -10.24
N VAL A 183 8.81 -18.75 -11.07
CA VAL A 183 7.77 -17.78 -10.64
C VAL A 183 6.44 -18.45 -10.27
N GLU A 184 6.25 -19.70 -10.66
CA GLU A 184 5.09 -20.55 -10.34
C GLU A 184 5.28 -21.37 -9.05
N ASP A 185 6.41 -21.18 -8.35
CA ASP A 185 6.69 -21.86 -7.09
C ASP A 185 5.52 -21.70 -6.11
N GLU A 186 5.27 -22.76 -5.31
CA GLU A 186 4.13 -22.80 -4.39
C GLU A 186 4.16 -21.66 -3.38
N ALA A 187 5.33 -21.27 -2.88
CA ALA A 187 5.45 -20.17 -1.91
C ALA A 187 5.05 -18.82 -2.51
N ILE A 188 5.43 -18.55 -3.78
CA ILE A 188 5.06 -17.33 -4.50
C ILE A 188 3.56 -17.35 -4.82
N SER A 189 3.06 -18.47 -5.33
CA SER A 189 1.66 -18.65 -5.73
C SER A 189 0.71 -18.55 -4.53
N ASP A 190 1.07 -19.11 -3.37
CA ASP A 190 0.28 -18.99 -2.14
C ASP A 190 0.12 -17.52 -1.73
N VAL A 191 1.21 -16.77 -1.75
CA VAL A 191 1.16 -15.33 -1.41
C VAL A 191 0.29 -14.55 -2.39
N LEU A 192 0.47 -14.73 -3.69
CA LEU A 192 -0.24 -13.95 -4.70
C LEU A 192 -1.74 -14.24 -4.72
N PHE A 193 -2.12 -15.53 -4.74
CA PHE A 193 -3.51 -15.91 -4.97
C PHE A 193 -4.33 -16.13 -3.69
N ARG A 194 -3.71 -16.66 -2.61
CA ARG A 194 -4.45 -16.99 -1.38
C ARG A 194 -4.37 -15.89 -0.33
N ARG A 195 -3.16 -15.33 -0.10
CA ARG A 195 -2.94 -14.38 0.99
C ARG A 195 -3.24 -12.93 0.61
N LEU A 196 -2.78 -12.48 -0.58
CA LEU A 196 -2.96 -11.11 -1.05
C LEU A 196 -4.19 -10.95 -1.96
N SER A 197 -4.68 -12.05 -2.57
CA SER A 197 -5.73 -12.02 -3.60
C SER A 197 -5.39 -11.01 -4.71
N CYS A 198 -4.12 -11.00 -5.11
CA CYS A 198 -3.54 -10.06 -6.06
C CYS A 198 -3.99 -10.37 -7.49
N CYS A 199 -4.17 -9.36 -8.32
CA CYS A 199 -4.33 -9.54 -9.76
C CYS A 199 -2.97 -9.92 -10.36
N VAL A 200 -2.91 -11.04 -11.09
CA VAL A 200 -1.66 -11.56 -11.66
C VAL A 200 -1.76 -11.62 -13.16
N ASP A 201 -0.81 -10.99 -13.83
CA ASP A 201 -0.64 -11.00 -15.28
C ASP A 201 0.58 -11.83 -15.66
N GLU A 202 0.41 -12.67 -16.67
CA GLU A 202 1.53 -13.38 -17.28
C GLU A 202 2.17 -12.50 -18.35
N GLY A 203 3.46 -12.18 -18.15
CA GLY A 203 4.25 -11.41 -19.09
C GLY A 203 4.63 -12.22 -20.33
N LYS A 204 5.02 -11.53 -21.39
CA LYS A 204 5.54 -12.14 -22.62
C LYS A 204 7.05 -12.02 -22.65
N ALA A 205 7.71 -12.99 -23.29
CA ALA A 205 9.17 -12.97 -23.43
C ALA A 205 9.73 -11.67 -24.04
N GLU A 206 8.94 -11.03 -24.90
CA GLU A 206 9.30 -9.77 -25.59
C GLU A 206 9.39 -8.58 -24.60
N ASP A 207 8.63 -8.62 -23.48
CA ASP A 207 8.59 -7.58 -22.47
C ASP A 207 9.77 -7.72 -21.48
N PHE A 208 10.38 -8.92 -21.40
CA PHE A 208 11.48 -9.24 -20.49
C PHE A 208 12.84 -9.37 -21.21
N ASP A 209 12.99 -8.66 -22.29
CA ASP A 209 14.26 -8.55 -22.99
C ASP A 209 15.21 -7.62 -22.25
N PHE A 210 16.43 -8.10 -21.97
CA PHE A 210 17.42 -7.37 -21.19
C PHE A 210 17.87 -6.05 -21.87
N GLU A 211 18.09 -6.05 -23.20
CA GLU A 211 18.54 -4.86 -23.92
C GLU A 211 17.44 -3.79 -24.00
N LYS A 212 16.20 -4.24 -24.22
CA LYS A 212 15.03 -3.34 -24.17
C LYS A 212 14.84 -2.76 -22.77
N ALA A 213 15.01 -3.54 -21.72
CA ALA A 213 14.93 -3.09 -20.34
C ALA A 213 15.99 -2.01 -20.05
N CYS A 214 17.24 -2.22 -20.44
CA CYS A 214 18.30 -1.20 -20.34
C CYS A 214 17.90 0.08 -21.05
N THR A 215 17.55 -0.02 -22.34
CA THR A 215 17.15 1.15 -23.16
C THR A 215 15.96 1.90 -22.57
N CYS A 216 14.95 1.18 -22.07
CA CYS A 216 13.77 1.78 -21.44
C CYS A 216 14.14 2.57 -20.17
N LEU A 217 14.93 1.97 -19.28
CA LEU A 217 15.35 2.60 -18.03
C LEU A 217 16.26 3.81 -18.30
N GLU A 218 17.26 3.68 -19.16
CA GLU A 218 18.18 4.78 -19.49
C GLU A 218 17.46 5.94 -20.17
N SER A 219 16.55 5.65 -21.09
CA SER A 219 15.76 6.68 -21.78
C SER A 219 14.83 7.42 -20.79
N HIS A 220 14.23 6.70 -19.84
CA HIS A 220 13.30 7.30 -18.89
C HIS A 220 13.99 8.12 -17.81
N PHE A 221 15.07 7.59 -17.20
CA PHE A 221 15.77 8.27 -16.11
C PHE A 221 16.87 9.24 -16.59
N GLY A 222 17.28 9.16 -17.86
CA GLY A 222 18.39 9.97 -18.40
C GLY A 222 19.74 9.67 -17.75
N ARG A 223 19.92 8.45 -17.22
CA ARG A 223 21.10 7.94 -16.52
C ARG A 223 21.45 6.56 -17.04
N SER A 224 22.74 6.20 -17.03
CA SER A 224 23.15 4.85 -17.41
C SER A 224 22.74 3.82 -16.35
N VAL A 225 22.70 2.54 -16.73
CA VAL A 225 22.37 1.43 -15.82
C VAL A 225 23.35 1.36 -14.64
N GLU A 226 24.62 1.74 -14.86
CA GLU A 226 25.65 1.84 -13.82
C GLU A 226 25.31 2.94 -12.80
N GLU A 227 24.88 4.12 -13.26
CA GLU A 227 24.48 5.23 -12.41
C GLU A 227 23.19 4.95 -11.64
N LEU A 228 22.31 4.08 -12.18
CA LEU A 228 21.13 3.56 -11.48
C LEU A 228 21.49 2.47 -10.47
N GLY A 229 22.75 2.00 -10.43
CA GLY A 229 23.21 0.96 -9.50
C GLY A 229 22.70 -0.44 -9.82
N LEU A 230 22.22 -0.70 -11.05
CA LEU A 230 21.61 -1.98 -11.46
C LEU A 230 22.53 -2.87 -12.33
N ALA A 231 23.69 -2.39 -12.75
CA ALA A 231 24.59 -3.08 -13.69
C ALA A 231 24.96 -4.52 -13.24
N SER A 232 25.11 -4.73 -11.92
CA SER A 232 25.43 -6.05 -11.35
C SER A 232 24.21 -6.94 -11.07
N PHE A 233 22.99 -6.45 -11.32
CA PHE A 233 21.73 -7.08 -10.90
C PHE A 233 20.79 -7.28 -12.09
N SER A 234 21.21 -8.11 -13.06
CA SER A 234 20.50 -8.31 -14.33
C SER A 234 19.01 -8.69 -14.16
N ALA A 235 18.68 -9.56 -13.19
CA ALA A 235 17.30 -9.96 -12.94
C ALA A 235 16.44 -8.78 -12.44
N ALA A 236 16.95 -7.96 -11.50
CA ALA A 236 16.25 -6.78 -11.02
C ALA A 236 16.12 -5.69 -12.10
N LEU A 237 17.15 -5.53 -12.93
CA LEU A 237 17.14 -4.62 -14.07
C LEU A 237 16.04 -5.02 -15.06
N THR A 238 16.00 -6.29 -15.46
CA THR A 238 14.98 -6.81 -16.40
C THR A 238 13.57 -6.64 -15.83
N ALA A 239 13.36 -6.99 -14.55
CA ALA A 239 12.07 -6.80 -13.89
C ALA A 239 11.65 -5.33 -13.85
N SER A 240 12.59 -4.42 -13.57
CA SER A 240 12.32 -2.96 -13.51
C SER A 240 11.98 -2.40 -14.89
N GLY A 241 12.72 -2.79 -15.92
CA GLY A 241 12.47 -2.38 -17.30
C GLY A 241 11.11 -2.88 -17.80
N ALA A 242 10.78 -4.15 -17.56
CA ALA A 242 9.50 -4.74 -17.93
C ALA A 242 8.33 -4.04 -17.22
N LEU A 243 8.45 -3.74 -15.92
CA LEU A 243 7.43 -3.02 -15.17
C LEU A 243 7.23 -1.60 -15.73
N LEU A 244 8.32 -0.86 -15.95
CA LEU A 244 8.25 0.50 -16.47
C LEU A 244 7.64 0.52 -17.88
N GLN A 245 8.06 -0.38 -18.76
CA GLN A 245 7.51 -0.51 -20.12
C GLN A 245 5.99 -0.81 -20.09
N THR A 246 5.56 -1.67 -19.18
CA THR A 246 4.14 -1.97 -18.97
C THR A 246 3.38 -0.73 -18.51
N LEU A 247 3.89 -0.01 -17.52
CA LEU A 247 3.27 1.23 -17.02
C LEU A 247 3.15 2.31 -18.11
N LEU A 248 4.20 2.51 -18.91
CA LEU A 248 4.19 3.43 -20.07
C LEU A 248 3.13 3.03 -21.11
N THR A 249 3.00 1.74 -21.38
CA THR A 249 2.02 1.19 -22.32
C THR A 249 0.58 1.38 -21.83
N LEU A 250 0.34 1.14 -20.52
CA LEU A 250 -0.98 1.26 -19.91
C LEU A 250 -1.43 2.73 -19.78
N GLN A 251 -0.52 3.62 -19.41
CA GLN A 251 -0.84 5.03 -19.15
C GLN A 251 -0.72 5.93 -20.40
N LYS A 252 -0.01 5.47 -21.42
CA LYS A 252 0.22 6.21 -22.69
C LYS A 252 0.74 7.65 -22.48
N ASN A 253 1.54 7.84 -21.44
CA ASN A 253 2.23 9.10 -21.15
C ASN A 253 3.64 8.83 -20.63
N ASP A 254 4.47 9.87 -20.53
CA ASP A 254 5.91 9.78 -20.23
C ASP A 254 6.22 9.45 -18.75
N LEU A 255 5.24 9.38 -17.87
CA LEU A 255 5.39 9.10 -16.42
C LEU A 255 6.52 9.89 -15.74
N LYS A 256 6.71 11.17 -16.08
CA LYS A 256 7.82 12.03 -15.64
C LYS A 256 7.90 12.24 -14.12
N HIS A 257 6.87 11.84 -13.37
CA HIS A 257 6.85 11.84 -11.90
C HIS A 257 7.58 10.64 -11.30
N ILE A 258 7.83 9.56 -12.05
CA ILE A 258 8.69 8.46 -11.62
C ILE A 258 10.14 8.87 -11.95
N ARG A 259 10.86 9.38 -10.93
CA ARG A 259 12.17 10.04 -11.13
C ARG A 259 13.35 9.25 -10.62
N GLU A 260 13.11 8.37 -9.66
CA GLU A 260 14.14 7.54 -9.04
C GLU A 260 13.72 6.09 -9.01
N LEU A 261 14.66 5.22 -9.31
CA LEU A 261 14.57 3.81 -9.03
C LEU A 261 15.53 3.49 -7.88
N GLN A 262 14.98 3.02 -6.77
CA GLN A 262 15.76 2.69 -5.58
C GLN A 262 16.04 1.19 -5.54
N TYR A 263 17.27 0.80 -5.89
CA TYR A 263 17.73 -0.55 -5.65
C TYR A 263 18.06 -0.71 -4.15
N TYR A 264 17.57 -1.77 -3.52
CA TYR A 264 17.89 -2.12 -2.15
C TYR A 264 18.24 -3.60 -2.01
N THR A 265 19.10 -3.91 -1.05
CA THR A 265 19.40 -5.27 -0.64
C THR A 265 18.46 -5.71 0.47
N THR A 266 17.98 -6.94 0.43
CA THR A 266 17.04 -7.48 1.45
C THR A 266 17.62 -7.43 2.87
N GLY A 267 18.94 -7.50 3.05
CA GLY A 267 19.62 -7.42 4.35
C GLY A 267 19.72 -6.03 5.01
N ARG A 268 19.16 -4.96 4.38
CA ARG A 268 19.17 -3.61 4.98
C ARG A 268 18.10 -3.40 6.06
N PHE A 269 17.04 -4.16 6.01
CA PHE A 269 15.88 -4.06 6.91
C PHE A 269 15.68 -5.36 7.67
N MET A 270 15.07 -5.26 8.87
CA MET A 270 14.60 -6.42 9.59
C MET A 270 13.62 -7.22 8.72
N GLU A 271 13.84 -8.52 8.63
CA GLU A 271 12.95 -9.39 7.85
C GLU A 271 11.75 -9.79 8.71
N LEU A 272 10.57 -9.54 8.16
CA LEU A 272 9.28 -9.89 8.73
C LEU A 272 8.52 -10.68 7.68
N ASP A 273 8.32 -11.96 7.90
CA ASP A 273 7.48 -12.77 7.03
C ASP A 273 5.98 -12.39 7.18
N LEU A 274 5.16 -12.91 6.30
CA LEU A 274 3.71 -12.65 6.32
C LEU A 274 3.05 -13.12 7.62
N ASP A 275 3.54 -14.23 8.17
CA ASP A 275 2.99 -14.80 9.40
C ASP A 275 3.34 -13.92 10.60
N ALA A 276 4.57 -13.40 10.70
CA ALA A 276 4.94 -12.44 11.73
C ALA A 276 4.12 -11.15 11.65
N ARG A 277 3.94 -10.59 10.45
CA ARG A 277 3.11 -9.38 10.24
C ARG A 277 1.67 -9.59 10.70
N ARG A 278 1.08 -10.73 10.31
CA ARG A 278 -0.28 -11.12 10.66
C ARG A 278 -0.43 -11.41 12.15
N ASN A 279 0.47 -12.24 12.72
CA ASN A 279 0.40 -12.68 14.11
C ASN A 279 0.66 -11.55 15.09
N LEU A 280 1.48 -10.56 14.73
CA LEU A 280 1.73 -9.34 15.50
C LEU A 280 0.70 -8.24 15.23
N GLU A 281 -0.23 -8.44 14.30
CA GLU A 281 -1.27 -7.47 13.93
C GLU A 281 -0.68 -6.08 13.70
N LEU A 282 0.31 -5.99 12.80
CA LEU A 282 1.05 -4.74 12.59
C LEU A 282 0.20 -3.67 11.93
N THR A 283 -0.53 -4.01 10.85
CA THR A 283 -1.29 -3.06 10.03
C THR A 283 -2.77 -3.39 9.92
N GLU A 284 -3.14 -4.67 10.11
CA GLU A 284 -4.51 -5.19 10.05
C GLU A 284 -4.72 -6.25 11.13
N THR A 285 -5.93 -6.30 11.71
CA THR A 285 -6.29 -7.33 12.70
C THR A 285 -6.52 -8.68 12.01
N MET A 286 -6.21 -9.78 12.71
CA MET A 286 -6.33 -11.13 12.14
C MET A 286 -7.77 -11.50 11.74
N ARG A 287 -8.76 -11.08 12.51
CA ARG A 287 -10.17 -11.48 12.32
C ARG A 287 -10.97 -10.55 11.42
N SER A 288 -10.99 -9.26 11.75
CA SER A 288 -11.85 -8.26 11.06
C SER A 288 -11.15 -7.54 9.91
N LYS A 289 -9.82 -7.72 9.74
CA LYS A 289 -9.03 -6.99 8.74
C LYS A 289 -9.11 -5.47 8.88
N GLU A 290 -9.37 -4.99 10.08
CA GLU A 290 -9.49 -3.57 10.40
C GLU A 290 -8.15 -2.99 10.88
N LYS A 291 -7.97 -1.69 10.68
CA LYS A 291 -6.83 -0.94 11.21
C LYS A 291 -6.91 -0.79 12.74
N LYS A 292 -8.13 -0.60 13.29
CA LYS A 292 -8.32 -0.43 14.74
C LYS A 292 -7.94 -1.71 15.49
N GLY A 293 -7.08 -1.57 16.49
CA GLY A 293 -6.56 -2.71 17.25
C GLY A 293 -5.22 -3.24 16.74
N THR A 294 -4.55 -2.51 15.85
CA THR A 294 -3.22 -2.84 15.33
C THR A 294 -2.13 -1.93 15.91
N LEU A 295 -0.85 -2.29 15.70
CA LEU A 295 0.25 -1.40 16.10
C LEU A 295 0.22 -0.09 15.31
N LEU A 296 -0.07 -0.15 13.99
CA LEU A 296 -0.21 1.04 13.17
C LEU A 296 -1.30 1.99 13.71
N TRP A 297 -2.44 1.46 14.16
CA TRP A 297 -3.50 2.28 14.74
C TRP A 297 -3.05 3.02 16.00
N VAL A 298 -2.20 2.40 16.82
CA VAL A 298 -1.65 3.04 18.03
C VAL A 298 -0.70 4.18 17.67
N LEU A 299 0.17 3.95 16.69
CA LEU A 299 1.26 4.86 16.31
C LEU A 299 0.82 5.97 15.35
N ASP A 300 -0.27 5.79 14.59
CA ASP A 300 -0.69 6.74 13.56
C ASP A 300 -1.49 7.91 14.13
N LYS A 301 -0.75 8.99 14.41
CA LYS A 301 -1.24 10.33 14.71
C LYS A 301 -0.80 11.33 13.64
N THR A 302 -0.44 10.84 12.45
CA THR A 302 -0.04 11.69 11.34
C THR A 302 -1.18 12.59 10.86
N HIS A 303 -0.84 13.79 10.42
CA HIS A 303 -1.79 14.79 9.92
C HIS A 303 -1.90 14.77 8.40
N THR A 304 -0.87 14.28 7.70
CA THR A 304 -0.85 14.18 6.24
C THR A 304 -1.01 12.73 5.77
N ALA A 305 -1.60 12.54 4.59
CA ALA A 305 -1.69 11.22 3.96
C ALA A 305 -0.30 10.64 3.65
N MET A 306 0.64 11.50 3.24
CA MET A 306 2.05 11.16 2.97
C MET A 306 2.76 10.63 4.22
N GLY A 307 2.59 11.31 5.36
CA GLY A 307 3.12 10.86 6.66
C GLY A 307 2.54 9.51 7.08
N GLY A 308 1.23 9.30 6.86
CA GLY A 308 0.58 8.01 7.13
C GLY A 308 1.15 6.86 6.28
N ARG A 309 1.41 7.09 5.00
CA ARG A 309 2.10 6.12 4.11
C ARG A 309 3.52 5.84 4.57
N MET A 310 4.26 6.88 4.94
CA MET A 310 5.63 6.72 5.41
C MET A 310 5.71 5.99 6.75
N LEU A 311 4.83 6.29 7.71
CA LEU A 311 4.74 5.57 8.99
C LEU A 311 4.46 4.08 8.78
N ARG A 312 3.52 3.73 7.91
CA ARG A 312 3.25 2.34 7.52
C ARG A 312 4.51 1.69 6.94
N SER A 313 5.18 2.36 6.01
CA SER A 313 6.43 1.86 5.41
C SER A 313 7.54 1.65 6.45
N TRP A 314 7.70 2.56 7.43
CA TRP A 314 8.70 2.39 8.49
C TRP A 314 8.37 1.22 9.41
N LEU A 315 7.11 0.99 9.69
CA LEU A 315 6.67 -0.17 10.49
C LEU A 315 6.91 -1.49 9.76
N GLU A 316 6.68 -1.52 8.45
CA GLU A 316 6.88 -2.70 7.60
C GLU A 316 8.35 -2.96 7.27
N LYS A 317 9.23 -1.96 7.44
CA LYS A 317 10.69 -1.99 7.14
C LYS A 317 11.52 -1.47 8.32
N PRO A 318 11.52 -2.13 9.50
CA PRO A 318 12.38 -1.71 10.61
C PRO A 318 13.85 -1.78 10.20
N LEU A 319 14.64 -0.84 10.70
CA LEU A 319 16.04 -0.68 10.31
C LEU A 319 16.97 -1.69 11.00
N LEU A 320 18.08 -2.03 10.32
CA LEU A 320 19.21 -2.76 10.89
C LEU A 320 20.45 -1.88 11.13
N ASP A 321 20.45 -0.64 10.61
CA ASP A 321 21.53 0.31 10.86
C ASP A 321 21.32 1.05 12.18
N PRO A 322 22.14 0.81 13.21
CA PRO A 322 22.00 1.43 14.51
C PRO A 322 22.20 2.94 14.47
N ALA A 323 22.98 3.46 13.53
CA ALA A 323 23.19 4.89 13.37
C ALA A 323 21.92 5.59 12.85
N GLU A 324 21.23 4.99 11.89
CA GLU A 324 19.96 5.51 11.38
C GLU A 324 18.85 5.42 12.43
N ILE A 325 18.76 4.31 13.17
CA ILE A 325 17.82 4.13 14.28
C ILE A 325 18.04 5.22 15.33
N THR A 326 19.28 5.40 15.77
CA THR A 326 19.63 6.40 16.80
C THR A 326 19.32 7.82 16.34
N ARG A 327 19.52 8.13 15.04
CA ARG A 327 19.16 9.44 14.47
C ARG A 327 17.65 9.69 14.54
N ARG A 328 16.82 8.67 14.25
CA ARG A 328 15.36 8.78 14.40
C ARG A 328 14.97 8.96 15.87
N HIS A 329 15.55 8.20 16.80
CA HIS A 329 15.30 8.36 18.24
C HIS A 329 15.66 9.78 18.73
N ALA A 330 16.78 10.33 18.29
CA ALA A 330 17.17 11.70 18.64
C ALA A 330 16.22 12.76 18.06
N ALA A 331 15.64 12.52 16.89
CA ALA A 331 14.62 13.41 16.32
C ALA A 331 13.29 13.34 17.09
N VAL A 332 12.87 12.14 17.46
CA VAL A 332 11.67 11.94 18.30
C VAL A 332 11.90 12.59 19.68
N GLU A 333 13.08 12.44 20.30
CA GLU A 333 13.42 13.05 21.58
C GLU A 333 13.33 14.57 21.54
N ALA A 334 13.93 15.21 20.53
CA ALA A 334 13.87 16.66 20.36
C ALA A 334 12.41 17.19 20.26
N LEU A 335 11.50 16.42 19.61
CA LEU A 335 10.08 16.75 19.52
C LEU A 335 9.33 16.46 20.85
N VAL A 336 9.74 15.46 21.61
CA VAL A 336 9.19 15.15 22.95
C VAL A 336 9.56 16.25 23.93
N GLU A 337 10.82 16.71 23.92
CA GLU A 337 11.33 17.77 24.79
C GLU A 337 10.83 19.17 24.44
N SER A 338 10.29 19.36 23.23
CA SER A 338 9.79 20.66 22.74
C SER A 338 8.26 20.64 22.50
N PRO A 339 7.42 20.62 23.53
CA PRO A 339 5.97 20.45 23.39
C PRO A 339 5.28 21.57 22.60
N ILE A 340 5.80 22.81 22.69
CA ILE A 340 5.25 23.97 21.95
C ILE A 340 5.53 23.79 20.46
N ALA A 341 6.79 23.57 20.07
CA ALA A 341 7.19 23.38 18.68
C ALA A 341 6.49 22.17 18.06
N ARG A 342 6.32 21.06 18.84
CA ARG A 342 5.53 19.91 18.38
C ARG A 342 4.08 20.28 18.10
N GLY A 343 3.42 21.01 19.00
CA GLY A 343 2.02 21.45 18.81
C GLY A 343 1.86 22.38 17.61
N GLU A 344 2.78 23.32 17.40
CA GLU A 344 2.81 24.20 16.23
C GLU A 344 3.04 23.42 14.94
N LEU A 345 3.91 22.39 14.97
CA LEU A 345 4.15 21.51 13.84
C LEU A 345 2.90 20.67 13.50
N GLU A 346 2.21 20.13 14.51
CA GLU A 346 0.94 19.40 14.34
C GLU A 346 -0.12 20.28 13.65
N GLU A 347 -0.25 21.55 14.05
CA GLU A 347 -1.20 22.48 13.41
C GLU A 347 -0.77 22.83 11.97
N ALA A 348 0.49 23.13 11.72
CA ALA A 348 0.98 23.47 10.39
C ALA A 348 0.82 22.29 9.41
N LEU A 349 1.01 21.05 9.87
CA LEU A 349 0.86 19.85 9.05
C LEU A 349 -0.59 19.56 8.63
N LYS A 350 -1.60 20.04 9.36
CA LYS A 350 -3.02 19.88 8.98
C LYS A 350 -3.38 20.60 7.69
N ASP A 351 -2.69 21.68 7.39
CA ASP A 351 -2.92 22.47 6.19
C ASP A 351 -2.18 21.89 4.95
N VAL A 352 -1.23 20.96 5.15
CA VAL A 352 -0.50 20.33 4.06
C VAL A 352 -1.34 19.24 3.42
N THR A 353 -1.69 19.44 2.15
CA THR A 353 -2.40 18.46 1.32
C THR A 353 -1.45 17.33 0.85
N ASP A 354 -2.00 16.30 0.21
CA ASP A 354 -1.22 15.20 -0.39
C ASP A 354 -0.44 15.68 -1.63
N LEU A 355 0.75 16.24 -1.39
CA LEU A 355 1.60 16.82 -2.43
C LEU A 355 2.06 15.76 -3.45
N GLU A 356 2.31 14.52 -3.01
CA GLU A 356 2.75 13.43 -3.89
C GLU A 356 1.68 13.08 -4.92
N ARG A 357 0.47 12.76 -4.46
CA ARG A 357 -0.63 12.33 -5.33
C ARG A 357 -1.18 13.47 -6.18
N VAL A 358 -1.19 14.70 -5.67
CA VAL A 358 -1.59 15.85 -6.48
C VAL A 358 -0.56 16.10 -7.58
N MET A 359 0.75 15.99 -7.28
CA MET A 359 1.80 16.15 -8.28
C MET A 359 1.69 15.10 -9.39
N THR A 360 1.41 13.86 -9.05
CA THR A 360 1.14 12.81 -10.04
C THR A 360 -0.02 13.18 -10.95
N ARG A 361 -1.14 13.69 -10.40
CA ARG A 361 -2.30 14.13 -11.21
C ARG A 361 -1.97 15.34 -12.08
N ILE A 362 -1.09 16.24 -11.64
CA ILE A 362 -0.58 17.35 -12.45
C ILE A 362 0.20 16.80 -13.65
N VAL A 363 1.11 15.86 -13.44
CA VAL A 363 1.94 15.26 -14.51
C VAL A 363 1.09 14.42 -15.47
N THR A 364 0.19 13.60 -14.95
CA THR A 364 -0.68 12.74 -15.78
C THR A 364 -1.84 13.48 -16.45
N GLY A 365 -2.07 14.74 -16.12
CA GLY A 365 -3.08 15.59 -16.74
C GLY A 365 -4.50 15.40 -16.21
N THR A 366 -4.68 14.70 -15.10
CA THR A 366 -6.00 14.40 -14.48
C THR A 366 -6.40 15.38 -13.38
N VAL A 367 -5.55 16.37 -13.05
CA VAL A 367 -5.80 17.39 -12.03
C VAL A 367 -6.87 18.38 -12.49
N ASN A 368 -7.71 18.88 -11.57
CA ASN A 368 -8.67 19.95 -11.79
C ASN A 368 -8.26 21.26 -11.07
N CYS A 369 -9.01 22.34 -11.29
CA CYS A 369 -8.70 23.64 -10.70
C CYS A 369 -8.81 23.65 -9.16
N ARG A 370 -9.75 22.91 -8.58
CA ARG A 370 -9.92 22.81 -7.11
C ARG A 370 -8.75 22.09 -6.47
N ASP A 371 -8.25 21.02 -7.11
CA ASP A 371 -7.05 20.32 -6.68
C ASP A 371 -5.83 21.25 -6.68
N LEU A 372 -5.66 22.09 -7.72
CA LEU A 372 -4.55 23.04 -7.79
C LEU A 372 -4.64 24.10 -6.69
N LEU A 373 -5.85 24.60 -6.37
CA LEU A 373 -6.01 25.54 -5.25
C LEU A 373 -5.74 24.88 -3.90
N ALA A 374 -6.18 23.64 -3.71
CA ALA A 374 -5.85 22.87 -2.50
C ALA A 374 -4.34 22.63 -2.41
N PHE A 375 -3.69 22.35 -3.52
CA PHE A 375 -2.24 22.19 -3.61
C PHE A 375 -1.52 23.50 -3.25
N ALA A 376 -1.94 24.65 -3.80
CA ALA A 376 -1.36 25.95 -3.47
C ALA A 376 -1.49 26.26 -1.96
N ARG A 377 -2.64 26.01 -1.35
CA ARG A 377 -2.84 26.15 0.11
C ARG A 377 -1.87 25.28 0.90
N GLY A 378 -1.70 24.01 0.49
CA GLY A 378 -0.73 23.10 1.11
C GLY A 378 0.72 23.61 1.01
N LEU A 379 1.10 24.19 -0.15
CA LEU A 379 2.42 24.79 -0.33
C LEU A 379 2.63 26.02 0.59
N ARG A 380 1.58 26.80 0.90
CA ARG A 380 1.66 27.95 1.82
C ARG A 380 1.98 27.56 3.26
N ALA A 381 1.72 26.32 3.67
CA ALA A 381 2.09 25.81 4.99
C ALA A 381 3.57 25.42 5.10
N LEU A 382 4.26 25.12 3.99
CA LEU A 382 5.64 24.61 3.98
C LEU A 382 6.65 25.54 4.66
N PRO A 383 6.61 26.89 4.48
CA PRO A 383 7.53 27.79 5.17
C PRO A 383 7.48 27.68 6.69
N GLN A 384 6.27 27.51 7.26
CA GLN A 384 6.07 27.38 8.70
C GLN A 384 6.63 26.02 9.19
N VAL A 385 6.31 24.92 8.50
CA VAL A 385 6.88 23.60 8.79
C VAL A 385 8.41 23.63 8.77
N LYS A 386 9.00 24.25 7.74
CA LYS A 386 10.44 24.44 7.60
C LYS A 386 11.05 25.21 8.77
N ALA A 387 10.46 26.33 9.15
CA ALA A 387 10.94 27.19 10.24
C ALA A 387 10.95 26.43 11.58
N ILE A 388 9.86 25.75 11.93
CA ILE A 388 9.77 24.98 13.16
C ILE A 388 10.83 23.88 13.21
N LEU A 389 10.99 23.10 12.13
CA LEU A 389 11.97 22.03 12.07
C LEU A 389 13.42 22.52 12.17
N ALA A 390 13.73 23.73 11.64
CA ALA A 390 15.06 24.31 11.67
C ALA A 390 15.50 24.74 13.08
N GLU A 391 14.56 25.10 13.95
CA GLU A 391 14.81 25.52 15.34
C GLU A 391 15.05 24.34 16.27
N LEU A 392 14.63 23.12 15.89
CA LEU A 392 14.78 21.93 16.73
C LEU A 392 16.22 21.40 16.71
N GLY A 393 16.73 21.00 17.88
CA GLY A 393 18.13 20.62 18.11
C GLY A 393 18.59 19.28 17.50
N SER A 394 17.83 18.69 16.58
CA SER A 394 18.14 17.40 15.95
C SER A 394 18.73 17.56 14.54
N PRO A 395 19.91 16.96 14.25
CA PRO A 395 20.49 17.01 12.90
C PRO A 395 19.59 16.43 11.81
N LEU A 396 18.76 15.41 12.13
CA LEU A 396 17.79 14.84 11.20
C LEU A 396 16.68 15.85 10.88
N LEU A 397 16.11 16.52 11.88
CA LEU A 397 15.05 17.51 11.68
C LEU A 397 15.58 18.72 10.90
N GLN A 398 16.80 19.17 11.19
CA GLN A 398 17.44 20.23 10.41
C GLN A 398 17.71 19.85 8.96
N LYS A 399 18.11 18.58 8.71
CA LYS A 399 18.26 18.06 7.35
C LYS A 399 16.91 18.05 6.61
N LEU A 400 15.83 17.63 7.28
CA LEU A 400 14.47 17.67 6.70
C LEU A 400 14.04 19.12 6.41
N ALA A 401 14.29 20.06 7.32
CA ALA A 401 14.04 21.47 7.10
C ALA A 401 14.80 22.02 5.87
N ALA A 402 16.05 21.62 5.69
CA ALA A 402 16.85 22.03 4.53
C ALA A 402 16.28 21.49 3.20
N ALA A 403 15.74 20.27 3.20
CA ALA A 403 15.13 19.62 2.03
C ALA A 403 13.75 20.19 1.66
N ILE A 404 13.06 20.88 2.57
CA ILE A 404 11.78 21.52 2.27
C ILE A 404 12.03 22.81 1.46
N ASP A 405 11.59 22.81 0.20
CA ASP A 405 11.47 24.02 -0.62
C ASP A 405 10.09 24.66 -0.35
N PRO A 406 10.00 25.95 -0.03
CA PRO A 406 8.73 26.65 0.18
C PRO A 406 7.80 26.65 -1.03
N LEU A 407 8.29 26.48 -2.26
CA LEU A 407 7.52 26.45 -3.52
C LEU A 407 6.56 27.63 -3.68
N ALA A 408 6.95 28.80 -3.15
CA ALA A 408 6.14 30.01 -3.16
C ALA A 408 5.82 30.49 -4.59
N ASP A 409 6.76 30.29 -5.51
CA ASP A 409 6.60 30.57 -6.95
C ASP A 409 5.45 29.75 -7.55
N CYS A 410 5.34 28.48 -7.20
CA CYS A 410 4.26 27.59 -7.65
C CYS A 410 2.91 28.03 -7.08
N ALA A 411 2.84 28.31 -5.77
CA ALA A 411 1.63 28.76 -5.11
C ALA A 411 1.14 30.09 -5.70
N ASP A 412 2.04 31.07 -5.83
CA ASP A 412 1.75 32.37 -6.45
C ASP A 412 1.20 32.23 -7.87
N ARG A 413 1.82 31.34 -8.65
CA ARG A 413 1.43 31.11 -10.04
C ARG A 413 0.01 30.55 -10.16
N ILE A 414 -0.34 29.60 -9.29
CA ILE A 414 -1.70 29.02 -9.23
C ILE A 414 -2.72 30.08 -8.81
N GLU A 415 -2.48 30.78 -7.70
CA GLU A 415 -3.39 31.76 -7.12
C GLU A 415 -3.62 32.96 -8.01
N LYS A 416 -2.60 33.40 -8.77
CA LYS A 416 -2.72 34.48 -9.76
C LYS A 416 -3.47 34.06 -11.02
N THR A 417 -3.51 32.76 -11.33
CA THR A 417 -4.10 32.27 -12.58
C THR A 417 -5.54 31.78 -12.39
N ILE A 418 -5.84 31.05 -11.30
CA ILE A 418 -7.11 30.38 -11.09
C ILE A 418 -8.03 31.24 -10.20
N VAL A 419 -9.34 31.23 -10.48
CA VAL A 419 -10.34 31.89 -9.64
C VAL A 419 -10.47 31.20 -8.29
N ASP A 420 -10.98 31.91 -7.25
CA ASP A 420 -11.06 31.34 -5.88
C ASP A 420 -12.10 30.21 -5.74
N ASP A 421 -13.17 30.22 -6.51
CA ASP A 421 -14.17 29.15 -6.53
C ASP A 421 -14.41 28.68 -7.98
N PRO A 422 -13.54 27.82 -8.50
CA PRO A 422 -13.68 27.30 -9.86
C PRO A 422 -14.78 26.24 -9.97
N PRO A 423 -15.40 26.10 -11.16
CA PRO A 423 -16.35 25.02 -11.45
C PRO A 423 -15.69 23.64 -11.28
N LEU A 424 -16.51 22.59 -11.26
CA LEU A 424 -16.04 21.20 -11.10
C LEU A 424 -15.21 20.75 -12.29
N THR A 425 -15.62 21.09 -13.49
CA THR A 425 -14.95 20.68 -14.71
C THR A 425 -14.22 21.84 -15.38
N VAL A 426 -13.01 21.58 -15.84
CA VAL A 426 -12.17 22.58 -16.52
C VAL A 426 -12.80 23.06 -17.84
N ARG A 427 -13.62 22.23 -18.48
CA ARG A 427 -14.26 22.51 -19.78
C ARG A 427 -15.50 23.41 -19.69
N GLU A 428 -16.02 23.70 -18.50
CA GLU A 428 -17.17 24.61 -18.35
C GLU A 428 -16.80 26.08 -18.57
N GLY A 429 -15.51 26.43 -18.51
CA GLY A 429 -15.03 27.80 -18.53
C GLY A 429 -15.23 28.53 -17.19
N GLY A 430 -14.81 29.78 -17.12
CA GLY A 430 -14.87 30.57 -15.88
C GLY A 430 -13.82 30.18 -14.83
N ILE A 431 -12.71 29.57 -15.26
CA ILE A 431 -11.66 29.02 -14.38
C ILE A 431 -10.48 29.98 -14.17
N ILE A 432 -10.27 30.94 -15.07
CA ILE A 432 -9.11 31.84 -15.04
C ILE A 432 -9.49 33.17 -14.36
N ARG A 433 -8.62 33.65 -13.49
CA ARG A 433 -8.81 34.89 -12.73
C ARG A 433 -8.76 36.13 -13.67
N LYS A 434 -9.57 37.13 -13.37
CA LYS A 434 -9.52 38.42 -14.06
C LYS A 434 -8.14 39.07 -13.81
N GLY A 435 -7.50 39.55 -14.86
CA GLY A 435 -6.15 40.11 -14.82
C GLY A 435 -5.02 39.09 -15.06
N ALA A 436 -5.34 37.77 -15.16
CA ALA A 436 -4.34 36.74 -15.44
C ALA A 436 -3.93 36.71 -16.92
N ASN A 437 -4.85 37.04 -17.84
CA ASN A 437 -4.59 37.07 -19.27
C ASN A 437 -5.44 38.16 -19.96
N ALA A 438 -4.78 39.06 -20.68
CA ALA A 438 -5.42 40.22 -21.31
C ALA A 438 -6.44 39.83 -22.42
N ASP A 439 -6.20 38.74 -23.14
CA ASP A 439 -7.12 38.28 -24.20
C ASP A 439 -8.36 37.63 -23.60
N ALA A 440 -8.22 36.90 -22.50
CA ALA A 440 -9.36 36.34 -21.76
C ALA A 440 -10.22 37.46 -21.17
N ASP A 441 -9.61 38.52 -20.65
CA ASP A 441 -10.32 39.65 -20.11
C ASP A 441 -11.07 40.42 -21.21
N ARG A 442 -10.47 40.62 -22.38
CA ARG A 442 -11.17 41.22 -23.55
C ARG A 442 -12.38 40.40 -23.96
N LEU A 443 -12.27 39.08 -24.02
CA LEU A 443 -13.40 38.22 -24.39
C LEU A 443 -14.52 38.27 -23.34
N ARG A 444 -14.19 38.36 -22.03
CA ARG A 444 -15.17 38.59 -20.97
C ARG A 444 -15.87 39.94 -21.11
N ASP A 445 -15.09 40.99 -21.36
CA ASP A 445 -15.66 42.35 -21.56
C ASP A 445 -16.62 42.37 -22.75
N ILE A 446 -16.36 41.63 -23.81
CA ILE A 446 -17.30 41.46 -24.95
C ILE A 446 -18.56 40.74 -24.49
N MET A 447 -18.47 39.68 -23.69
CA MET A 447 -19.63 38.95 -23.15
C MET A 447 -20.44 39.80 -22.20
N ASP A 448 -19.79 40.50 -21.26
CA ASP A 448 -20.43 41.37 -20.28
C ASP A 448 -21.02 42.64 -20.95
N GLY A 449 -20.29 43.24 -21.87
CA GLY A 449 -20.77 44.34 -22.71
C GLY A 449 -21.97 43.92 -23.60
N GLY A 450 -21.98 42.67 -24.05
CA GLY A 450 -23.12 42.09 -24.74
C GLY A 450 -24.42 42.12 -23.93
N SER A 451 -24.38 41.82 -22.63
CA SER A 451 -25.58 41.93 -21.76
C SER A 451 -26.07 43.37 -21.58
N GLY A 452 -25.17 44.34 -21.49
CA GLY A 452 -25.49 45.78 -21.46
C GLY A 452 -26.09 46.25 -22.80
N THR A 453 -25.51 45.77 -23.90
CA THR A 453 -26.02 46.08 -25.24
C THR A 453 -27.39 45.48 -25.48
N ILE A 454 -27.69 44.27 -24.95
CA ILE A 454 -29.01 43.64 -25.02
C ILE A 454 -30.05 44.50 -24.27
N ALA A 455 -29.73 45.03 -23.11
CA ALA A 455 -30.61 45.93 -22.37
C ALA A 455 -30.82 47.26 -23.14
N ALA A 456 -29.77 47.77 -23.79
CA ALA A 456 -29.87 48.95 -24.67
C ALA A 456 -30.73 48.68 -25.91
N ILE A 457 -30.59 47.51 -26.56
CA ILE A 457 -31.42 47.04 -27.66
C ILE A 457 -32.90 46.96 -27.19
N GLU A 458 -33.14 46.34 -26.05
CA GLU A 458 -34.49 46.25 -25.45
C GLU A 458 -35.11 47.63 -25.27
N ALA A 459 -34.36 48.56 -24.70
CA ALA A 459 -34.83 49.96 -24.50
C ALA A 459 -35.08 50.67 -25.81
N SER A 460 -34.16 50.57 -26.78
CA SER A 460 -34.28 51.13 -28.13
C SER A 460 -35.47 50.58 -28.91
N GLU A 461 -35.64 49.25 -28.84
CA GLU A 461 -36.77 48.63 -29.56
C GLU A 461 -38.14 48.93 -28.90
N ARG A 462 -38.16 49.10 -27.55
CA ARG A 462 -39.37 49.63 -26.88
C ARG A 462 -39.72 51.06 -27.30
N GLU A 463 -38.73 51.91 -27.47
CA GLU A 463 -38.90 53.28 -27.90
C GLU A 463 -39.34 53.31 -29.38
N LYS A 464 -38.66 52.59 -30.26
CA LYS A 464 -39.01 52.53 -31.71
C LYS A 464 -40.40 51.95 -31.97
N THR A 465 -40.80 50.92 -31.23
CA THR A 465 -42.07 50.22 -31.46
C THR A 465 -43.24 50.75 -30.64
N GLY A 466 -42.97 51.51 -29.55
CA GLY A 466 -44.00 51.96 -28.58
C GLY A 466 -44.51 50.78 -27.70
N ILE A 467 -44.01 49.56 -27.85
CA ILE A 467 -44.49 48.38 -27.10
C ILE A 467 -43.84 48.35 -25.74
N ARG A 468 -44.52 48.81 -24.68
CA ARG A 468 -43.96 48.82 -23.31
C ARG A 468 -43.71 47.45 -22.72
N THR A 469 -44.38 46.40 -23.15
CA THR A 469 -44.26 45.01 -22.67
C THR A 469 -43.20 44.20 -23.40
N LEU A 470 -42.55 44.76 -24.41
CA LEU A 470 -41.44 44.10 -25.13
C LEU A 470 -40.30 43.74 -24.20
N LYS A 471 -39.85 42.50 -24.27
CA LYS A 471 -38.71 41.99 -23.53
C LYS A 471 -37.77 41.24 -24.45
N VAL A 472 -36.47 41.37 -24.23
CA VAL A 472 -35.46 40.53 -24.84
C VAL A 472 -35.18 39.35 -23.91
N GLY A 473 -35.31 38.14 -24.40
CA GLY A 473 -35.04 36.91 -23.65
C GLY A 473 -34.07 35.98 -24.38
N PHE A 474 -33.56 34.98 -23.68
CA PHE A 474 -32.69 33.94 -24.23
C PHE A 474 -33.30 32.54 -24.05
N ASN A 475 -33.22 31.73 -25.08
CA ASN A 475 -33.62 30.30 -25.05
C ASN A 475 -32.49 29.44 -25.65
N ARG A 476 -32.14 28.33 -25.01
CA ARG A 476 -31.05 27.44 -25.47
C ARG A 476 -31.23 26.89 -26.90
N VAL A 477 -32.50 26.74 -27.37
CA VAL A 477 -32.81 26.19 -28.68
C VAL A 477 -32.87 27.26 -29.78
N PHE A 478 -33.39 28.46 -29.44
CA PHE A 478 -33.69 29.53 -30.41
C PHE A 478 -32.75 30.75 -30.28
N GLY A 479 -31.89 30.79 -29.26
CA GLY A 479 -31.02 31.91 -29.01
C GLY A 479 -31.72 33.11 -28.37
N TYR A 480 -31.20 34.32 -28.61
CA TYR A 480 -31.84 35.55 -28.16
C TYR A 480 -33.10 35.85 -29.00
N TYR A 481 -34.14 36.36 -28.35
CA TYR A 481 -35.41 36.70 -29.00
C TYR A 481 -36.05 37.91 -28.32
N ILE A 482 -36.84 38.64 -29.13
CA ILE A 482 -37.73 39.71 -28.67
C ILE A 482 -39.11 39.09 -28.46
N GLU A 483 -39.63 39.17 -27.25
CA GLU A 483 -40.96 38.69 -26.91
C GLU A 483 -41.95 39.83 -26.91
N VAL A 484 -43.01 39.68 -27.71
CA VAL A 484 -44.10 40.64 -27.85
C VAL A 484 -45.41 39.96 -27.51
N SER A 485 -46.20 40.57 -26.61
CA SER A 485 -47.54 40.09 -26.26
C SER A 485 -48.50 40.17 -27.42
N LYS A 486 -49.43 39.23 -27.56
CA LYS A 486 -50.41 39.18 -28.71
C LYS A 486 -51.25 40.43 -28.89
N SER A 487 -51.45 41.21 -27.80
CA SER A 487 -52.17 42.48 -27.82
C SER A 487 -51.44 43.59 -28.62
N PHE A 488 -50.22 43.45 -29.01
CA PHE A 488 -49.38 44.43 -29.67
C PHE A 488 -48.83 43.95 -31.05
N MET A 489 -49.40 42.90 -31.61
CA MET A 489 -48.87 42.28 -32.85
C MET A 489 -48.97 43.25 -34.06
N ASP A 490 -49.96 44.11 -34.08
CA ASP A 490 -50.18 45.12 -35.18
C ASP A 490 -49.10 46.21 -35.17
N GLN A 491 -48.35 46.32 -34.06
CA GLN A 491 -47.28 47.32 -33.88
C GLN A 491 -45.88 46.75 -34.14
N VAL A 492 -45.79 45.47 -34.52
CA VAL A 492 -44.51 44.81 -34.78
C VAL A 492 -43.99 45.28 -36.15
N PRO A 493 -42.74 45.82 -36.21
CA PRO A 493 -42.11 46.25 -37.42
C PRO A 493 -41.92 45.10 -38.45
N ALA A 494 -41.99 45.44 -39.77
CA ALA A 494 -41.79 44.47 -40.81
C ALA A 494 -40.41 43.82 -40.91
N ASN A 495 -39.43 44.41 -40.27
CA ASN A 495 -38.04 43.86 -40.17
C ASN A 495 -37.87 42.80 -39.05
N TYR A 496 -38.94 42.52 -38.27
CA TYR A 496 -38.89 41.47 -37.23
C TYR A 496 -39.18 40.12 -37.90
N ILE A 497 -38.26 39.19 -37.72
CA ILE A 497 -38.39 37.80 -38.23
C ILE A 497 -39.03 36.95 -37.13
N ARG A 498 -40.22 36.42 -37.37
CA ARG A 498 -40.90 35.56 -36.40
C ARG A 498 -40.21 34.20 -36.29
N LYS A 499 -39.91 33.81 -35.04
CA LYS A 499 -39.24 32.53 -34.68
C LYS A 499 -40.21 31.52 -34.07
N GLN A 500 -41.10 31.99 -33.17
CA GLN A 500 -41.97 31.11 -32.42
C GLN A 500 -43.25 31.82 -32.04
N THR A 501 -44.36 31.10 -32.07
CA THR A 501 -45.68 31.55 -31.59
C THR A 501 -46.04 30.76 -30.35
N LEU A 502 -46.34 31.46 -29.26
CA LEU A 502 -46.78 30.93 -27.96
C LEU A 502 -48.25 31.29 -27.70
N ALA A 503 -48.82 30.73 -26.64
CA ALA A 503 -50.22 30.97 -26.28
C ALA A 503 -50.55 32.46 -26.10
N ASN A 504 -49.65 33.23 -25.41
CA ASN A 504 -49.89 34.63 -25.03
C ASN A 504 -48.95 35.65 -25.67
N CYS A 505 -47.91 35.20 -26.39
CA CYS A 505 -46.90 36.07 -27.00
C CYS A 505 -46.34 35.47 -28.29
N GLU A 506 -45.65 36.28 -29.06
CA GLU A 506 -44.82 35.84 -30.16
C GLU A 506 -43.35 36.24 -29.96
N ARG A 507 -42.44 35.45 -30.47
CA ARG A 507 -41.01 35.66 -30.38
C ARG A 507 -40.42 35.98 -31.73
N TYR A 508 -39.66 37.05 -31.77
CA TYR A 508 -39.05 37.59 -32.97
C TYR A 508 -37.54 37.71 -32.81
N ILE A 509 -36.85 37.84 -33.93
CA ILE A 509 -35.43 38.20 -34.00
C ILE A 509 -35.24 39.35 -34.98
N THR A 510 -34.30 40.25 -34.65
CA THR A 510 -33.79 41.28 -35.53
C THR A 510 -32.40 40.93 -36.04
N GLN A 511 -31.98 41.52 -37.14
CA GLN A 511 -30.62 41.31 -37.68
C GLN A 511 -29.57 41.77 -36.67
N GLU A 512 -29.77 42.89 -36.00
CA GLU A 512 -28.89 43.43 -34.98
C GLU A 512 -28.75 42.49 -33.79
N LEU A 513 -29.84 41.91 -33.30
CA LEU A 513 -29.84 40.93 -32.21
C LEU A 513 -29.12 39.66 -32.59
N LYS A 514 -29.25 39.21 -33.86
CA LYS A 514 -28.58 38.02 -34.38
C LYS A 514 -27.05 38.22 -34.52
N GLU A 515 -26.61 39.40 -34.93
CA GLU A 515 -25.20 39.75 -35.01
C GLU A 515 -24.56 39.80 -33.64
N LEU A 516 -25.23 40.41 -32.68
CA LEU A 516 -24.78 40.43 -31.27
C LEU A 516 -24.74 39.01 -30.68
N GLU A 517 -25.75 38.19 -30.94
CA GLU A 517 -25.76 36.79 -30.52
C GLU A 517 -24.54 36.02 -31.04
N ASN A 518 -24.24 36.14 -32.32
CA ASN A 518 -23.10 35.50 -32.94
C ASN A 518 -21.76 35.99 -32.31
N GLN A 519 -21.65 37.29 -32.00
CA GLN A 519 -20.48 37.84 -31.34
C GLN A 519 -20.31 37.29 -29.94
N VAL A 520 -21.39 37.25 -29.13
CA VAL A 520 -21.34 36.74 -27.74
C VAL A 520 -21.07 35.24 -27.69
N LEU A 521 -21.72 34.43 -28.53
CA LEU A 521 -21.50 32.98 -28.61
C LEU A 521 -20.06 32.65 -29.04
N THR A 522 -19.58 33.32 -30.10
CA THR A 522 -18.21 33.16 -30.59
C THR A 522 -17.20 33.59 -29.52
N ALA A 523 -17.46 34.67 -28.79
CA ALA A 523 -16.58 35.10 -27.69
C ALA A 523 -16.57 34.07 -26.54
N LYS A 524 -17.72 33.50 -26.21
CA LYS A 524 -17.83 32.47 -25.18
C LYS A 524 -17.00 31.22 -25.51
N ASP A 525 -17.18 30.68 -26.73
CA ASP A 525 -16.45 29.49 -27.17
C ASP A 525 -14.96 29.73 -27.21
N ARG A 526 -14.54 30.92 -27.74
CA ARG A 526 -13.11 31.32 -27.71
C ARG A 526 -12.56 31.49 -26.32
N LEU A 527 -13.34 32.07 -25.39
CA LEU A 527 -12.93 32.23 -24.00
C LEU A 527 -12.70 30.89 -23.33
N THR A 528 -13.67 29.96 -23.49
CA THR A 528 -13.56 28.62 -22.89
C THR A 528 -12.35 27.86 -23.45
N ALA A 529 -12.10 27.93 -24.75
CA ALA A 529 -10.93 27.33 -25.38
C ALA A 529 -9.61 27.95 -24.87
N LEU A 530 -9.57 29.29 -24.77
CA LEU A 530 -8.41 30.03 -24.27
C LEU A 530 -8.14 29.71 -22.79
N GLU A 531 -9.17 29.68 -21.95
CA GLU A 531 -9.06 29.32 -20.53
C GLU A 531 -8.51 27.92 -20.36
N TYR A 532 -8.98 26.96 -21.18
CA TYR A 532 -8.42 25.61 -21.20
C TYR A 532 -6.94 25.57 -21.60
N GLN A 533 -6.53 26.36 -22.61
CA GLN A 533 -5.12 26.47 -23.00
C GLN A 533 -4.25 27.06 -21.88
N ILE A 534 -4.71 28.12 -21.20
CA ILE A 534 -4.00 28.73 -20.06
C ILE A 534 -3.85 27.72 -18.93
N PHE A 535 -4.93 26.98 -18.61
CA PHE A 535 -4.87 25.93 -17.59
C PHE A 535 -3.89 24.82 -17.95
N THR A 536 -3.89 24.38 -19.21
CA THR A 536 -2.96 23.35 -19.69
C THR A 536 -1.51 23.81 -19.60
N SER A 537 -1.24 25.06 -19.98
CA SER A 537 0.10 25.66 -19.87
C SER A 537 0.56 25.78 -18.40
N LEU A 538 -0.34 26.21 -17.50
CA LEU A 538 -0.05 26.24 -16.06
C LEU A 538 0.28 24.84 -15.52
N ARG A 539 -0.53 23.83 -15.89
CA ARG A 539 -0.29 22.43 -15.49
C ARG A 539 1.08 21.93 -15.96
N GLU A 540 1.47 22.21 -17.21
CA GLU A 540 2.79 21.82 -17.75
C GLU A 540 3.94 22.55 -17.08
N GLU A 541 3.75 23.81 -16.71
CA GLU A 541 4.72 24.58 -15.94
C GLU A 541 4.95 23.97 -14.56
N LEU A 542 3.86 23.60 -13.86
CA LEU A 542 3.93 22.94 -12.57
C LEU A 542 4.51 21.53 -12.67
N ALA A 543 4.21 20.78 -13.73
CA ALA A 543 4.77 19.45 -13.96
C ALA A 543 6.30 19.44 -14.02
N ARG A 544 6.93 20.51 -14.51
CA ARG A 544 8.39 20.68 -14.53
C ARG A 544 8.99 20.82 -13.13
N GLN A 545 8.17 21.17 -12.11
CA GLN A 545 8.61 21.35 -10.73
C GLN A 545 8.48 20.06 -9.89
N ALA A 546 8.14 18.93 -10.51
CA ALA A 546 7.89 17.66 -9.83
C ALA A 546 9.00 17.23 -8.86
N ALA A 547 10.29 17.51 -9.22
CA ALA A 547 11.43 17.18 -8.35
C ALA A 547 11.38 17.89 -7.01
N ARG A 548 11.22 19.23 -7.06
CA ARG A 548 11.19 20.08 -5.87
C ARG A 548 10.02 19.72 -4.95
N VAL A 549 8.88 19.43 -5.59
CA VAL A 549 7.66 19.02 -4.87
C VAL A 549 7.86 17.67 -4.18
N GLN A 550 8.39 16.65 -4.89
CA GLN A 550 8.60 15.32 -4.34
C GLN A 550 9.64 15.29 -3.21
N GLU A 551 10.73 16.05 -3.33
CA GLU A 551 11.73 16.18 -2.26
C GLU A 551 11.11 16.83 -1.01
N SER A 552 10.36 17.92 -1.18
CA SER A 552 9.66 18.58 -0.08
C SER A 552 8.59 17.69 0.53
N ALA A 553 7.81 16.96 -0.29
CA ALA A 553 6.79 16.03 0.17
C ALA A 553 7.38 14.89 1.02
N SER A 554 8.50 14.32 0.58
CA SER A 554 9.21 13.27 1.33
C SER A 554 9.73 13.79 2.68
N ALA A 555 10.29 15.01 2.70
CA ALA A 555 10.75 15.63 3.94
C ALA A 555 9.60 15.92 4.91
N VAL A 556 8.47 16.43 4.42
CA VAL A 556 7.25 16.66 5.22
C VAL A 556 6.67 15.34 5.74
N ALA A 557 6.61 14.29 4.92
CA ALA A 557 6.14 12.96 5.34
C ALA A 557 7.00 12.39 6.48
N ALA A 558 8.32 12.55 6.39
CA ALA A 558 9.24 12.12 7.45
C ALA A 558 9.06 12.95 8.73
N ALA A 559 8.89 14.26 8.63
CA ALA A 559 8.65 15.14 9.76
C ALA A 559 7.31 14.80 10.45
N ASP A 560 6.24 14.58 9.70
CA ASP A 560 4.92 14.17 10.21
C ASP A 560 4.97 12.80 10.91
N THR A 561 5.70 11.84 10.33
CA THR A 561 5.94 10.54 10.96
C THR A 561 6.66 10.67 12.30
N LEU A 562 7.75 11.44 12.37
CA LEU A 562 8.50 11.68 13.61
C LEU A 562 7.65 12.42 14.64
N CYS A 563 6.86 13.40 14.21
CA CYS A 563 5.92 14.12 15.05
C CYS A 563 4.85 13.19 15.63
N SER A 564 4.28 12.31 14.82
CA SER A 564 3.32 11.27 15.24
C SER A 564 3.92 10.35 16.31
N LEU A 565 5.14 9.85 16.11
CA LEU A 565 5.84 9.01 17.09
C LEU A 565 6.10 9.77 18.40
N ALA A 566 6.48 11.05 18.34
CA ALA A 566 6.69 11.89 19.51
C ALA A 566 5.36 12.16 20.26
N ALA A 567 4.28 12.46 19.55
CA ALA A 567 2.95 12.65 20.13
C ALA A 567 2.47 11.42 20.90
N VAL A 568 2.63 10.23 20.29
CA VAL A 568 2.29 8.95 20.95
C VAL A 568 3.17 8.70 22.16
N ALA A 569 4.48 8.96 22.05
CA ALA A 569 5.43 8.78 23.17
C ALA A 569 5.03 9.62 24.39
N VAL A 570 4.69 10.88 24.19
CA VAL A 570 4.23 11.77 25.28
C VAL A 570 2.87 11.33 25.82
N GLN A 571 1.90 11.06 24.94
CA GLN A 571 0.55 10.69 25.34
C GLN A 571 0.51 9.41 26.19
N ARG A 572 1.41 8.47 25.92
CA ARG A 572 1.41 7.12 26.53
C ARG A 572 2.58 6.86 27.47
N GLY A 573 3.44 7.86 27.71
CA GLY A 573 4.61 7.72 28.57
C GLY A 573 5.56 6.62 28.09
N TYR A 574 5.96 6.66 26.80
CA TYR A 574 6.96 5.75 26.24
C TYR A 574 8.37 6.29 26.48
N CYS A 575 9.33 5.40 26.66
CA CYS A 575 10.72 5.77 26.88
C CYS A 575 11.55 5.62 25.60
N ARG A 576 12.64 6.37 25.52
CA ARG A 576 13.67 6.21 24.49
C ARG A 576 14.42 4.91 24.73
N PRO A 577 14.43 3.95 23.76
CA PRO A 577 15.23 2.74 23.90
C PRO A 577 16.69 3.00 23.56
N GLU A 578 17.59 2.28 24.23
CA GLU A 578 19.01 2.19 23.87
C GLU A 578 19.20 1.07 22.86
N ILE A 579 19.84 1.35 21.72
CA ILE A 579 20.20 0.33 20.72
C ILE A 579 21.62 -0.16 20.98
N SER A 580 21.76 -1.49 21.12
CA SER A 580 23.03 -2.16 21.39
C SER A 580 23.47 -3.01 20.20
N LEU A 581 24.78 -3.08 19.96
CA LEU A 581 25.38 -4.04 19.01
C LEU A 581 25.47 -5.46 19.59
N GLY A 582 25.31 -5.60 20.90
CA GLY A 582 25.26 -6.90 21.59
C GLY A 582 23.94 -7.64 21.30
N PRO A 583 23.83 -8.92 21.64
CA PRO A 583 22.64 -9.73 21.40
C PRO A 583 21.51 -9.49 22.42
N GLU A 584 21.78 -8.80 23.51
CA GLU A 584 20.91 -8.71 24.69
C GLU A 584 19.69 -7.81 24.45
N ILE A 585 18.51 -8.29 24.85
CA ILE A 585 17.27 -7.55 24.97
C ILE A 585 16.91 -7.45 26.44
N SER A 586 16.90 -6.23 26.98
CA SER A 586 16.51 -5.94 28.36
C SER A 586 15.40 -4.91 28.35
N ILE A 587 14.25 -5.24 28.89
CA ILE A 587 13.08 -4.37 28.96
C ILE A 587 12.60 -4.35 30.41
N THR A 588 12.45 -3.16 30.98
CA THR A 588 11.95 -2.98 32.35
C THR A 588 10.56 -2.38 32.28
N ASP A 589 9.61 -2.97 32.99
CA ASP A 589 8.20 -2.56 33.02
C ASP A 589 7.59 -2.41 31.61
N GLY A 590 7.86 -3.37 30.73
CA GLY A 590 7.32 -3.40 29.36
C GLY A 590 5.81 -3.57 29.35
N ARG A 591 5.13 -2.88 28.42
CA ARG A 591 3.67 -2.91 28.23
C ARG A 591 3.34 -3.26 26.80
N HIS A 592 2.20 -3.91 26.57
CA HIS A 592 1.75 -4.23 25.23
C HIS A 592 1.05 -3.00 24.60
N PRO A 593 1.60 -2.36 23.55
CA PRO A 593 1.12 -1.07 23.06
C PRO A 593 -0.36 -1.09 22.65
N VAL A 594 -0.79 -2.17 22.00
CA VAL A 594 -2.17 -2.28 21.49
C VAL A 594 -3.15 -2.61 22.60
N VAL A 595 -2.82 -3.60 23.44
CA VAL A 595 -3.70 -4.00 24.56
C VAL A 595 -3.87 -2.84 25.54
N GLU A 596 -2.80 -2.15 25.90
CA GLU A 596 -2.84 -0.94 26.72
C GLU A 596 -3.73 0.14 26.12
N ALA A 597 -3.68 0.33 24.80
CA ALA A 597 -4.51 1.31 24.10
C ALA A 597 -6.00 0.95 24.07
N MET A 598 -6.32 -0.34 24.13
CA MET A 598 -7.70 -0.85 24.11
C MET A 598 -8.33 -0.90 25.50
N LEU A 599 -7.55 -0.95 26.57
CA LEU A 599 -8.04 -0.94 27.95
C LEU A 599 -8.58 0.47 28.30
N LYS A 600 -9.82 0.53 28.77
CA LYS A 600 -10.47 1.81 29.15
C LYS A 600 -10.42 2.06 30.67
N ASP A 601 -10.71 1.01 31.46
CA ASP A 601 -10.97 1.15 32.90
C ASP A 601 -9.96 0.39 33.77
N THR A 602 -8.99 -0.31 33.16
CA THR A 602 -7.99 -1.11 33.88
C THR A 602 -6.59 -0.78 33.41
N LEU A 603 -5.65 -0.71 34.34
CA LEU A 603 -4.25 -0.53 34.01
C LEU A 603 -3.65 -1.83 33.46
N PHE A 604 -2.77 -1.69 32.47
CA PHE A 604 -1.96 -2.83 31.97
C PHE A 604 -0.92 -3.21 33.03
N VAL A 605 -0.74 -4.51 33.28
CA VAL A 605 0.30 -5.00 34.20
C VAL A 605 1.63 -5.08 33.44
N PRO A 606 2.63 -4.26 33.80
CA PRO A 606 3.90 -4.24 33.11
C PRO A 606 4.75 -5.48 33.46
N ASN A 607 5.59 -5.91 32.52
CA ASN A 607 6.47 -7.07 32.66
C ASN A 607 7.90 -6.78 32.24
N ASP A 608 8.84 -7.36 32.96
CA ASP A 608 10.26 -7.30 32.65
C ASP A 608 10.63 -8.40 31.65
N THR A 609 11.66 -8.14 30.83
CA THR A 609 12.22 -9.11 29.90
C THR A 609 13.74 -9.01 29.93
N ALA A 610 14.39 -10.15 30.05
CA ALA A 610 15.84 -10.29 29.85
C ALA A 610 16.05 -11.48 28.92
N LEU A 611 16.68 -11.26 27.77
CA LEU A 611 16.85 -12.30 26.72
C LEU A 611 18.15 -12.05 25.93
N GLY A 612 18.79 -13.11 25.43
CA GLY A 612 20.00 -12.96 24.60
C GLY A 612 21.30 -12.81 25.39
N GLY A 613 21.25 -12.88 26.73
CA GLY A 613 22.43 -12.99 27.59
C GLY A 613 23.04 -14.41 27.57
N LYS A 614 24.24 -14.56 28.13
CA LYS A 614 24.92 -15.88 28.17
C LYS A 614 24.09 -16.96 28.85
N ASP A 615 23.31 -16.58 29.86
CA ASP A 615 22.52 -17.49 30.69
C ASP A 615 21.03 -17.51 30.34
N ASN A 616 20.57 -16.71 29.39
CA ASN A 616 19.15 -16.58 29.02
C ASN A 616 18.98 -16.31 27.53
N GLN A 617 19.31 -17.31 26.73
CA GLN A 617 19.06 -17.26 25.27
C GLN A 617 17.63 -17.66 24.93
N VAL A 618 17.09 -18.63 25.69
CA VAL A 618 15.73 -19.13 25.54
C VAL A 618 14.99 -19.02 26.86
N ALA A 619 13.87 -18.35 26.86
CA ALA A 619 12.96 -18.26 27.99
C ALA A 619 11.76 -19.22 27.78
N ILE A 620 11.66 -20.24 28.60
CA ILE A 620 10.49 -21.14 28.65
C ILE A 620 9.45 -20.48 29.52
N ILE A 621 8.22 -20.33 29.01
CA ILE A 621 7.11 -19.66 29.70
C ILE A 621 6.00 -20.66 29.93
N THR A 622 5.75 -21.01 31.20
CA THR A 622 4.69 -21.92 31.61
C THR A 622 3.50 -21.16 32.23
N GLY A 623 2.35 -21.81 32.35
CA GLY A 623 1.14 -21.26 32.96
C GLY A 623 -0.10 -21.42 32.09
N PRO A 624 -1.30 -21.05 32.60
CA PRO A 624 -2.59 -21.25 31.91
C PRO A 624 -2.76 -20.36 30.68
N ASN A 625 -3.60 -20.78 29.71
CA ASN A 625 -3.77 -20.08 28.43
C ASN A 625 -4.32 -18.67 28.55
N MET A 626 -5.25 -18.41 29.45
CA MET A 626 -5.86 -17.08 29.60
C MET A 626 -5.05 -16.10 30.46
N ALA A 627 -3.90 -16.53 30.96
CA ALA A 627 -3.09 -15.72 31.87
C ALA A 627 -2.26 -14.62 31.18
N GLY A 628 -2.07 -14.70 29.85
CA GLY A 628 -1.41 -13.64 29.07
C GLY A 628 -0.02 -13.99 28.53
N LYS A 629 0.36 -15.28 28.42
CA LYS A 629 1.65 -15.73 27.82
C LYS A 629 1.86 -15.16 26.42
N SER A 630 0.93 -15.41 25.51
CA SER A 630 1.01 -14.96 24.12
C SER A 630 1.01 -13.42 24.02
N THR A 631 0.29 -12.72 24.90
CA THR A 631 0.30 -11.25 24.98
C THR A 631 1.67 -10.73 25.37
N TYR A 632 2.33 -11.37 26.36
CA TYR A 632 3.68 -11.01 26.78
C TYR A 632 4.71 -11.23 25.67
N MET A 633 4.66 -12.37 24.99
CA MET A 633 5.61 -12.65 23.91
C MET A 633 5.44 -11.67 22.73
N ARG A 634 4.17 -11.38 22.34
CA ARG A 634 3.89 -10.35 21.32
C ARG A 634 4.38 -8.96 21.76
N GLN A 635 4.19 -8.60 23.04
CA GLN A 635 4.70 -7.36 23.61
C GLN A 635 6.19 -7.19 23.36
N VAL A 636 7.00 -8.23 23.64
CA VAL A 636 8.45 -8.18 23.43
C VAL A 636 8.79 -7.96 21.96
N ALA A 637 8.16 -8.71 21.05
CA ALA A 637 8.38 -8.54 19.61
C ALA A 637 7.99 -7.12 19.14
N LEU A 638 6.84 -6.60 19.59
CA LEU A 638 6.38 -5.26 19.22
C LEU A 638 7.32 -4.17 19.75
N ILE A 639 7.85 -4.30 20.98
CA ILE A 639 8.82 -3.36 21.53
C ILE A 639 10.11 -3.36 20.71
N VAL A 640 10.61 -4.53 20.31
CA VAL A 640 11.78 -4.65 19.43
C VAL A 640 11.54 -3.98 18.08
N LEU A 641 10.39 -4.24 17.46
CA LEU A 641 10.00 -3.61 16.20
C LEU A 641 9.93 -2.10 16.32
N MET A 642 9.25 -1.59 17.36
CA MET A 642 9.14 -0.15 17.61
C MET A 642 10.51 0.50 17.79
N ALA A 643 11.40 -0.14 18.57
CA ALA A 643 12.77 0.35 18.77
C ALA A 643 13.52 0.45 17.43
N GLN A 644 13.48 -0.59 16.59
CA GLN A 644 14.24 -0.63 15.33
C GLN A 644 13.60 0.18 14.19
N MET A 645 12.31 0.53 14.27
CA MET A 645 11.75 1.50 13.32
C MET A 645 12.11 2.95 13.66
N GLY A 646 12.62 3.22 14.85
CA GLY A 646 13.02 4.55 15.35
C GLY A 646 11.98 5.20 16.28
N SER A 647 11.07 4.42 16.86
CA SER A 647 10.06 4.87 17.82
C SER A 647 10.54 4.71 19.25
N PHE A 648 10.00 5.54 20.17
CA PHE A 648 10.03 5.25 21.60
C PHE A 648 9.12 4.05 21.90
N VAL A 649 9.37 3.38 23.04
CA VAL A 649 8.77 2.09 23.36
C VAL A 649 7.98 2.14 24.67
N PRO A 650 6.91 1.32 24.78
CA PRO A 650 6.08 1.23 26.00
C PRO A 650 6.79 0.48 27.14
N ALA A 651 7.80 1.10 27.74
CA ALA A 651 8.55 0.56 28.84
C ALA A 651 9.03 1.70 29.76
N ARG A 652 9.52 1.36 30.97
CA ARG A 652 10.22 2.31 31.80
C ARG A 652 11.67 2.52 31.33
N ALA A 653 12.29 1.45 30.88
CA ALA A 653 13.62 1.46 30.26
C ALA A 653 13.73 0.26 29.32
N ALA A 654 14.44 0.42 28.20
CA ALA A 654 14.68 -0.65 27.27
C ALA A 654 16.08 -0.54 26.65
N ARG A 655 16.79 -1.66 26.59
CA ARG A 655 18.05 -1.83 25.86
C ARG A 655 17.85 -2.98 24.89
N ILE A 656 17.95 -2.68 23.60
CA ILE A 656 17.59 -3.61 22.53
C ILE A 656 18.83 -3.93 21.70
N GLY A 657 19.27 -5.18 21.73
CA GLY A 657 20.24 -5.72 20.80
C GLY A 657 19.58 -5.91 19.43
N LEU A 658 20.31 -5.60 18.37
CA LEU A 658 19.77 -5.67 17.01
C LEU A 658 19.24 -7.07 16.68
N VAL A 659 18.03 -7.10 16.18
CA VAL A 659 17.32 -8.29 15.70
C VAL A 659 17.21 -8.19 14.19
N ASP A 660 17.68 -9.22 13.47
CA ASP A 660 17.65 -9.24 12.01
C ASP A 660 16.32 -9.79 11.46
N ARG A 661 15.68 -10.70 12.20
CA ARG A 661 14.42 -11.34 11.82
C ARG A 661 13.55 -11.60 13.04
N VAL A 662 12.25 -11.43 12.89
CA VAL A 662 11.27 -11.84 13.90
C VAL A 662 10.39 -12.91 13.29
N PHE A 663 10.41 -14.08 13.90
CA PHE A 663 9.54 -15.18 13.53
C PHE A 663 8.51 -15.43 14.63
N THR A 664 7.29 -15.72 14.19
CA THR A 664 6.20 -16.01 15.13
C THR A 664 5.49 -17.30 14.73
N ARG A 665 5.36 -18.21 15.68
CA ARG A 665 4.44 -19.33 15.62
C ARG A 665 3.47 -19.18 16.78
N ILE A 666 2.28 -18.70 16.50
CA ILE A 666 1.23 -18.42 17.49
C ILE A 666 -0.07 -19.05 16.97
N GLY A 667 -0.62 -20.00 17.70
CA GLY A 667 -1.83 -20.80 17.46
C GLY A 667 -2.48 -20.69 16.07
N ALA A 668 -2.59 -21.79 15.34
CA ALA A 668 -3.20 -21.79 14.01
C ALA A 668 -4.70 -21.47 14.09
N SER A 669 -5.20 -20.64 13.20
CA SER A 669 -6.59 -20.72 12.75
C SER A 669 -6.67 -21.86 11.74
N ASP A 670 -7.67 -22.75 11.87
CA ASP A 670 -7.93 -23.80 10.90
C ASP A 670 -8.03 -23.21 9.50
N ASP A 671 -7.08 -23.56 8.64
CA ASP A 671 -7.17 -23.26 7.21
C ASP A 671 -7.82 -24.46 6.49
N LEU A 672 -9.14 -24.48 6.55
CA LEU A 672 -9.95 -25.48 5.88
C LEU A 672 -9.79 -25.46 4.35
N ALA A 673 -9.31 -24.33 3.81
CA ALA A 673 -9.16 -24.14 2.35
C ALA A 673 -7.94 -24.86 1.77
N SER A 674 -6.88 -25.08 2.59
CA SER A 674 -5.64 -25.75 2.12
C SER A 674 -5.73 -27.28 2.16
N GLY A 675 -6.72 -27.85 2.85
CA GLY A 675 -6.86 -29.30 3.05
C GLY A 675 -5.73 -29.95 3.88
N GLN A 676 -4.82 -29.13 4.46
CA GLN A 676 -3.75 -29.61 5.32
C GLN A 676 -4.20 -29.69 6.77
N SER A 677 -3.71 -30.69 7.51
CA SER A 677 -3.97 -30.75 8.94
C SER A 677 -3.29 -29.59 9.67
N THR A 678 -3.92 -29.08 10.73
CA THR A 678 -3.34 -28.01 11.59
C THR A 678 -1.94 -28.35 12.07
N PHE A 679 -1.67 -29.62 12.34
CA PHE A 679 -0.34 -30.10 12.73
C PHE A 679 0.67 -30.00 11.60
N MET A 680 0.30 -30.30 10.34
CA MET A 680 1.19 -30.18 9.19
C MET A 680 1.55 -28.74 8.92
N VAL A 681 0.59 -27.81 9.00
CA VAL A 681 0.82 -26.38 8.89
C VAL A 681 1.78 -25.92 9.98
N GLU A 682 1.57 -26.34 11.24
CA GLU A 682 2.45 -26.03 12.35
C GLU A 682 3.90 -26.51 12.10
N MET A 683 4.07 -27.74 11.65
CA MET A 683 5.39 -28.29 11.39
C MET A 683 6.09 -27.61 10.21
N SER A 684 5.35 -27.22 9.19
CA SER A 684 5.89 -26.46 8.06
C SER A 684 6.38 -25.06 8.47
N GLU A 685 5.62 -24.37 9.33
CA GLU A 685 6.02 -23.07 9.90
C GLU A 685 7.29 -23.23 10.77
N VAL A 686 7.32 -24.21 11.68
CA VAL A 686 8.49 -24.49 12.53
C VAL A 686 9.71 -24.85 11.68
N ALA A 687 9.54 -25.71 10.67
CA ALA A 687 10.66 -26.09 9.77
C ALA A 687 11.20 -24.84 9.03
N SER A 688 10.32 -23.96 8.59
CA SER A 688 10.71 -22.67 8.00
C SER A 688 11.51 -21.81 8.98
N ILE A 689 11.03 -21.64 10.19
CA ILE A 689 11.71 -20.87 11.24
C ILE A 689 13.11 -21.43 11.48
N LEU A 690 13.24 -22.74 11.71
CA LEU A 690 14.55 -23.36 12.00
C LEU A 690 15.54 -23.30 10.84
N LYS A 691 15.04 -23.26 9.60
CA LYS A 691 15.87 -23.17 8.39
C LYS A 691 16.41 -21.76 8.14
N TYR A 692 15.63 -20.73 8.42
CA TYR A 692 15.95 -19.35 8.03
C TYR A 692 16.33 -18.43 9.19
N ALA A 693 16.10 -18.83 10.43
CA ALA A 693 16.53 -18.06 11.59
C ALA A 693 18.07 -18.03 11.71
N THR A 694 18.56 -16.95 12.28
CA THR A 694 19.98 -16.72 12.59
C THR A 694 20.17 -16.57 14.11
N SER A 695 21.41 -16.53 14.57
CA SER A 695 21.71 -16.25 16.00
C SER A 695 21.22 -14.87 16.48
N ARG A 696 20.94 -13.93 15.56
CA ARG A 696 20.40 -12.62 15.88
C ARG A 696 18.87 -12.55 15.82
N SER A 697 18.21 -13.60 15.33
CA SER A 697 16.75 -13.64 15.21
C SER A 697 16.05 -13.74 16.57
N LEU A 698 14.83 -13.22 16.61
CA LEU A 698 13.90 -13.37 17.74
C LEU A 698 12.78 -14.33 17.35
N LEU A 699 12.68 -15.44 18.09
CA LEU A 699 11.67 -16.47 17.87
C LEU A 699 10.56 -16.36 18.92
N ILE A 700 9.32 -16.30 18.48
CA ILE A 700 8.11 -16.35 19.30
C ILE A 700 7.40 -17.67 19.01
N LEU A 701 7.59 -18.65 19.89
CA LEU A 701 7.11 -20.01 19.72
C LEU A 701 6.04 -20.33 20.77
N ASP A 702 4.79 -20.38 20.34
CA ASP A 702 3.64 -20.58 21.23
C ASP A 702 3.00 -21.97 21.00
N GLU A 703 3.04 -22.81 22.03
CA GLU A 703 2.36 -24.12 22.09
C GLU A 703 2.77 -25.09 20.96
N ILE A 704 4.07 -25.25 20.71
CA ILE A 704 4.60 -26.21 19.73
C ILE A 704 4.27 -27.66 20.15
N GLY A 705 3.80 -28.46 19.17
CA GLY A 705 3.53 -29.88 19.34
C GLY A 705 2.14 -30.20 19.86
N ARG A 706 1.21 -29.24 19.93
CA ARG A 706 -0.14 -29.44 20.47
C ARG A 706 -1.06 -30.25 19.55
N GLY A 707 -0.78 -30.31 18.26
CA GLY A 707 -1.63 -30.92 17.24
C GLY A 707 -1.49 -32.43 17.09
N THR A 708 -0.70 -33.10 17.95
CA THR A 708 -0.44 -34.56 17.88
C THR A 708 -0.52 -35.23 19.27
N SER A 709 -0.08 -36.51 19.38
CA SER A 709 -0.06 -37.21 20.66
C SER A 709 0.88 -36.50 21.66
N THR A 710 0.57 -36.59 22.96
CA THR A 710 1.31 -35.85 24.01
C THR A 710 2.81 -36.13 23.97
N TYR A 711 3.23 -37.39 23.83
CA TYR A 711 4.65 -37.74 23.83
C TYR A 711 5.37 -37.33 22.55
N ASP A 712 4.74 -37.46 21.37
CA ASP A 712 5.31 -36.97 20.10
C ASP A 712 5.44 -35.47 20.12
N GLY A 713 4.38 -34.75 20.53
CA GLY A 713 4.36 -33.30 20.61
C GLY A 713 5.43 -32.76 21.58
N MET A 714 5.56 -33.39 22.76
CA MET A 714 6.61 -33.04 23.74
C MET A 714 8.01 -33.32 23.20
N SER A 715 8.21 -34.44 22.51
CA SER A 715 9.52 -34.80 21.93
C SER A 715 9.94 -33.80 20.85
N ILE A 716 9.01 -33.40 19.98
CA ILE A 716 9.25 -32.37 18.96
C ILE A 716 9.53 -31.00 19.60
N ALA A 717 8.68 -30.58 20.56
CA ALA A 717 8.86 -29.30 21.26
C ALA A 717 10.23 -29.22 21.95
N ARG A 718 10.66 -30.31 22.59
CA ARG A 718 11.98 -30.40 23.22
C ARG A 718 13.10 -30.34 22.21
N ALA A 719 13.02 -31.04 21.09
CA ALA A 719 14.04 -31.03 20.05
C ALA A 719 14.17 -29.64 19.39
N VAL A 720 13.05 -28.95 19.14
CA VAL A 720 13.02 -27.56 18.66
C VAL A 720 13.69 -26.61 19.64
N LEU A 721 13.40 -26.74 20.94
CA LEU A 721 14.00 -25.95 22.00
C LEU A 721 15.52 -26.16 22.09
N GLU A 722 15.97 -27.42 22.09
CA GLU A 722 17.40 -27.77 22.10
C GLU A 722 18.12 -27.23 20.85
N PHE A 723 17.46 -27.28 19.70
CA PHE A 723 18.02 -26.73 18.44
C PHE A 723 18.16 -25.20 18.52
N ALA A 724 17.11 -24.51 18.97
CA ALA A 724 17.10 -23.05 19.09
C ALA A 724 18.11 -22.55 20.12
N ALA A 725 18.25 -23.27 21.24
CA ALA A 725 19.17 -22.91 22.32
C ALA A 725 20.64 -23.19 21.98
N SER A 726 20.93 -24.17 21.10
CA SER A 726 22.30 -24.61 20.82
C SER A 726 23.08 -23.56 20.01
N PRO A 727 24.15 -22.97 20.55
CA PRO A 727 25.01 -22.04 19.80
C PRO A 727 25.70 -22.66 18.58
N LYS A 728 25.86 -24.00 18.56
CA LYS A 728 26.44 -24.73 17.42
C LYS A 728 25.46 -24.93 16.28
N LYS A 729 24.15 -24.93 16.59
CA LYS A 729 23.09 -25.14 15.58
C LYS A 729 22.47 -23.80 15.19
N LEU A 730 21.80 -23.13 16.09
CA LEU A 730 21.12 -21.86 15.81
C LEU A 730 21.52 -20.74 16.79
N GLY A 731 21.39 -20.96 18.11
CA GLY A 731 21.72 -19.96 19.13
C GLY A 731 20.84 -18.68 19.04
N ALA A 732 19.58 -18.80 18.59
CA ALA A 732 18.67 -17.68 18.47
C ALA A 732 18.04 -17.28 19.81
N LYS A 733 17.60 -16.04 19.92
CA LYS A 733 16.77 -15.58 21.04
C LYS A 733 15.35 -16.14 20.89
N ALA A 734 14.86 -16.86 21.91
CA ALA A 734 13.53 -17.44 21.82
C ALA A 734 12.69 -17.23 23.09
N LEU A 735 11.43 -16.87 22.88
CA LEU A 735 10.36 -16.95 23.88
C LEU A 735 9.51 -18.17 23.52
N PHE A 736 9.51 -19.16 24.41
CA PHE A 736 8.92 -20.47 24.17
C PHE A 736 7.80 -20.71 25.21
N ALA A 737 6.56 -20.50 24.82
CA ALA A 737 5.43 -20.82 25.67
C ALA A 737 4.98 -22.27 25.44
N THR A 738 4.74 -22.97 26.54
CA THR A 738 4.38 -24.39 26.50
C THR A 738 3.46 -24.79 27.63
N HIS A 739 2.70 -25.85 27.40
CA HIS A 739 1.92 -26.58 28.40
C HIS A 739 2.65 -27.85 28.91
N TYR A 740 3.75 -28.22 28.27
CA TYR A 740 4.56 -29.34 28.71
C TYR A 740 5.43 -28.92 29.87
N HIS A 741 5.01 -29.24 31.11
CA HIS A 741 5.74 -28.92 32.36
C HIS A 741 7.11 -29.59 32.39
N GLU A 742 7.24 -30.73 31.74
CA GLU A 742 8.49 -31.49 31.63
C GLU A 742 9.63 -30.72 30.95
N LEU A 743 9.28 -29.78 30.08
CA LEU A 743 10.28 -28.92 29.43
C LEU A 743 10.97 -27.96 30.41
N SER A 744 10.38 -27.71 31.58
CA SER A 744 11.03 -26.92 32.63
C SER A 744 12.36 -27.53 33.12
N THR A 745 12.51 -28.86 33.03
CA THR A 745 13.75 -29.54 33.35
C THR A 745 14.94 -29.15 32.45
N MET A 746 14.68 -28.50 31.34
CA MET A 746 15.74 -28.08 30.40
C MET A 746 16.65 -26.98 30.98
N GLU A 747 16.14 -26.16 31.90
CA GLU A 747 16.98 -25.16 32.59
C GLU A 747 18.15 -25.81 33.35
N SER A 748 17.95 -27.01 33.92
CA SER A 748 19.04 -27.73 34.60
C SER A 748 20.02 -28.40 33.63
N LYS A 749 19.64 -28.63 32.37
CA LYS A 749 20.43 -29.32 31.35
C LYS A 749 21.15 -28.35 30.42
N LEU A 750 20.59 -27.16 30.19
CA LEU A 750 21.13 -26.15 29.28
C LEU A 750 21.34 -24.84 30.03
N SER A 751 22.59 -24.38 30.12
CA SER A 751 22.98 -23.20 30.88
C SER A 751 22.41 -21.87 30.35
N ASN A 752 21.95 -21.86 29.11
CA ASN A 752 21.39 -20.67 28.43
C ASN A 752 19.85 -20.71 28.29
N VAL A 753 19.21 -21.57 29.05
CA VAL A 753 17.75 -21.67 29.13
C VAL A 753 17.26 -21.27 30.50
N LYS A 754 16.24 -20.44 30.60
CA LYS A 754 15.58 -20.01 31.84
C LYS A 754 14.11 -20.28 31.83
N ASN A 755 13.58 -20.69 32.99
CA ASN A 755 12.15 -20.84 33.19
C ASN A 755 11.51 -19.61 33.75
N TYR A 756 10.32 -19.32 33.23
CA TYR A 756 9.44 -18.29 33.71
C TYR A 756 8.01 -18.85 33.80
N ASN A 757 7.24 -18.29 34.71
CA ASN A 757 5.83 -18.61 34.83
C ASN A 757 5.00 -17.34 35.00
N ILE A 758 3.70 -17.47 34.78
CA ILE A 758 2.75 -16.39 35.07
C ILE A 758 2.27 -16.52 36.50
N ALA A 759 2.49 -15.47 37.29
CA ALA A 759 2.08 -15.42 38.68
C ALA A 759 0.55 -15.54 38.82
N VAL A 760 0.12 -16.49 39.62
CA VAL A 760 -1.29 -16.73 39.94
C VAL A 760 -1.44 -16.64 41.46
N LYS A 761 -2.52 -15.99 41.91
CA LYS A 761 -2.87 -15.90 43.34
C LYS A 761 -4.20 -16.57 43.59
N LYS A 762 -4.22 -17.54 44.46
CA LYS A 762 -5.42 -18.20 44.93
C LYS A 762 -6.03 -17.40 46.08
N ARG A 763 -7.28 -16.99 45.98
CA ARG A 763 -8.02 -16.28 47.04
C ARG A 763 -9.29 -17.09 47.34
N GLY A 764 -9.18 -17.98 48.37
CA GLY A 764 -10.24 -18.95 48.62
C GLY A 764 -10.39 -19.90 47.44
N ASP A 765 -11.60 -20.00 46.89
CA ASP A 765 -11.97 -20.85 45.72
C ASP A 765 -11.86 -20.10 44.38
N GLN A 766 -11.39 -18.84 44.39
CA GLN A 766 -11.20 -18.04 43.20
C GLN A 766 -9.72 -17.90 42.83
N MET A 767 -9.42 -18.08 41.55
CA MET A 767 -8.09 -17.86 40.96
C MET A 767 -8.02 -16.46 40.38
N LEU A 768 -7.01 -15.73 40.77
CA LEU A 768 -6.69 -14.41 40.22
C LEU A 768 -5.39 -14.49 39.42
N PHE A 769 -5.48 -14.29 38.11
CA PHE A 769 -4.31 -14.20 37.25
C PHE A 769 -3.70 -12.81 37.39
N LEU A 770 -2.50 -12.75 37.95
CA LEU A 770 -1.80 -11.48 38.20
C LEU A 770 -1.18 -10.90 36.92
N ARG A 771 -1.15 -11.67 35.83
CA ARG A 771 -0.56 -11.29 34.53
C ARG A 771 0.90 -10.81 34.62
N LYS A 772 1.60 -11.19 35.70
CA LYS A 772 3.02 -10.89 35.94
C LYS A 772 3.85 -12.12 35.64
N ILE A 773 4.85 -11.97 34.79
CA ILE A 773 5.86 -12.98 34.50
C ILE A 773 6.91 -12.96 35.62
N VAL A 774 7.18 -14.11 36.19
CA VAL A 774 8.15 -14.29 37.29
C VAL A 774 9.13 -15.43 36.95
N PRO A 775 10.37 -15.36 37.42
CA PRO A 775 11.33 -16.45 37.24
C PRO A 775 10.87 -17.74 37.94
N GLY A 776 11.24 -18.88 37.36
CA GLY A 776 10.95 -20.21 37.89
C GLY A 776 9.87 -20.96 37.12
N ALA A 777 9.82 -22.25 37.31
CA ALA A 777 8.78 -23.12 36.77
C ALA A 777 7.57 -23.17 37.72
N THR A 778 6.39 -23.53 37.18
CA THR A 778 5.23 -23.93 37.97
C THR A 778 4.83 -25.35 37.55
N ASP A 779 4.58 -26.18 38.53
CA ASP A 779 4.14 -27.56 38.32
C ASP A 779 2.59 -27.67 38.41
N ASP A 780 1.89 -26.57 38.75
CA ASP A 780 0.44 -26.57 38.89
C ASP A 780 -0.27 -26.56 37.54
N SER A 781 -1.18 -27.49 37.37
CA SER A 781 -2.12 -27.50 36.24
C SER A 781 -3.36 -26.67 36.58
N TYR A 782 -3.69 -25.67 35.78
CA TYR A 782 -4.81 -24.75 36.00
C TYR A 782 -5.99 -24.97 35.04
N GLY A 783 -5.98 -26.00 34.21
CA GLY A 783 -7.00 -26.25 33.19
C GLY A 783 -8.42 -26.37 33.77
N ILE A 784 -8.60 -27.09 34.88
CA ILE A 784 -9.89 -27.29 35.53
C ILE A 784 -10.42 -25.96 36.13
N GLU A 785 -9.55 -25.13 36.66
CA GLU A 785 -9.93 -23.82 37.20
C GLU A 785 -10.37 -22.83 36.06
N VAL A 786 -9.69 -22.87 34.93
CA VAL A 786 -10.11 -22.13 33.74
C VAL A 786 -11.47 -22.63 33.23
N ALA A 787 -11.70 -23.93 33.21
CA ALA A 787 -12.98 -24.51 32.83
C ALA A 787 -14.12 -24.06 33.78
N LYS A 788 -13.84 -23.95 35.08
CA LYS A 788 -14.79 -23.39 36.07
C LYS A 788 -15.09 -21.90 35.77
N LEU A 789 -14.07 -21.09 35.47
CA LEU A 789 -14.28 -19.68 35.09
C LEU A 789 -15.05 -19.54 33.77
N ALA A 790 -14.91 -20.46 32.84
CA ALA A 790 -15.66 -20.52 31.60
C ALA A 790 -17.14 -20.94 31.77
N GLY A 791 -17.54 -21.33 33.00
CA GLY A 791 -18.92 -21.64 33.32
C GLY A 791 -19.31 -23.11 33.10
N LEU A 792 -18.33 -24.05 33.07
CA LEU A 792 -18.69 -25.50 33.05
C LEU A 792 -19.46 -25.89 34.31
N PRO A 793 -20.44 -26.83 34.21
CA PRO A 793 -21.21 -27.30 35.36
C PRO A 793 -20.30 -27.84 36.46
N ASN A 794 -20.63 -27.52 37.74
CA ASN A 794 -19.85 -27.95 38.90
C ASN A 794 -19.66 -29.47 39.00
N SER A 795 -20.65 -30.28 38.56
CA SER A 795 -20.54 -31.75 38.51
C SER A 795 -19.41 -32.23 37.61
N VAL A 796 -19.21 -31.55 36.45
CA VAL A 796 -18.12 -31.86 35.53
C VAL A 796 -16.77 -31.42 36.12
N ILE A 797 -16.72 -30.26 36.77
CA ILE A 797 -15.53 -29.76 37.42
C ILE A 797 -15.06 -30.67 38.56
N THR A 798 -16.00 -31.13 39.41
CA THR A 798 -15.71 -32.05 40.52
C THR A 798 -15.16 -33.37 39.97
N ARG A 799 -15.81 -33.94 38.96
CA ARG A 799 -15.35 -35.21 38.36
C ARG A 799 -13.99 -35.04 37.68
N ALA A 800 -13.74 -33.93 37.03
CA ALA A 800 -12.44 -33.64 36.40
C ALA A 800 -11.30 -33.57 37.43
N ARG A 801 -11.55 -33.00 38.63
CA ARG A 801 -10.58 -33.02 39.73
C ARG A 801 -10.31 -34.43 40.27
N GLU A 802 -11.34 -35.29 40.42
CA GLU A 802 -11.17 -36.67 40.81
C GLU A 802 -10.30 -37.43 39.79
N ILE A 803 -10.64 -37.31 38.50
CA ILE A 803 -9.86 -37.94 37.41
C ILE A 803 -8.42 -37.46 37.40
N LEU A 804 -8.18 -36.14 37.58
CA LEU A 804 -6.82 -35.59 37.65
C LEU A 804 -6.04 -36.21 38.79
N ALA A 805 -6.65 -36.34 40.00
CA ALA A 805 -6.01 -36.96 41.13
C ALA A 805 -5.72 -38.46 40.89
N GLU A 806 -6.62 -39.19 40.22
CA GLU A 806 -6.40 -40.57 39.79
C GLU A 806 -5.19 -40.69 38.84
N LEU A 807 -5.09 -39.83 37.81
CA LEU A 807 -3.99 -39.81 36.84
C LEU A 807 -2.68 -39.42 37.45
N GLU A 808 -2.66 -38.47 38.39
CA GLU A 808 -1.44 -38.03 39.10
C GLU A 808 -0.94 -39.14 40.08
N ALA A 809 -1.88 -39.91 40.66
CA ALA A 809 -1.50 -41.02 41.54
C ALA A 809 -0.97 -42.25 40.77
N GLU A 810 -1.39 -42.46 39.56
CA GLU A 810 -0.88 -43.52 38.66
C GLU A 810 0.53 -43.25 38.21
N GLY A 811 1.02 -42.03 38.29
CA GLY A 811 2.34 -41.55 37.91
C GLY A 811 2.71 -41.77 36.45
N PRO A 812 3.68 -41.04 35.86
CA PRO A 812 4.16 -41.42 34.54
C PRO A 812 4.81 -42.78 34.63
N GLN A 813 4.28 -43.79 33.96
CA GLN A 813 4.97 -45.03 33.72
C GLN A 813 6.23 -44.75 32.89
N TYR A 814 7.32 -44.47 33.57
CA TYR A 814 8.64 -44.33 32.94
C TYR A 814 9.05 -45.74 32.54
N VAL A 815 8.74 -46.13 31.32
CA VAL A 815 9.44 -47.28 30.70
C VAL A 815 10.81 -46.74 30.38
N PRO A 816 11.87 -47.22 31.08
CA PRO A 816 13.23 -46.79 30.78
C PRO A 816 13.51 -47.27 29.35
N VAL A 817 13.61 -46.33 28.41
CA VAL A 817 14.16 -46.62 27.09
C VAL A 817 15.62 -46.99 27.33
N PRO A 818 16.09 -48.21 26.92
CA PRO A 818 17.48 -48.56 27.04
C PRO A 818 18.31 -47.49 26.32
N GLN A 819 19.31 -46.94 27.01
CA GLN A 819 20.28 -46.08 26.39
C GLN A 819 20.92 -46.84 25.22
N LYS A 820 20.41 -46.61 24.01
CA LYS A 820 21.14 -46.88 22.81
C LYS A 820 22.35 -45.94 22.83
N GLN A 821 23.51 -46.54 22.83
CA GLN A 821 24.74 -45.89 22.42
C GLN A 821 24.46 -45.07 21.17
N GLU A 822 24.99 -43.86 21.12
CA GLU A 822 24.94 -42.98 19.94
C GLU A 822 25.54 -43.76 18.76
N ASP A 823 24.66 -44.44 18.02
CA ASP A 823 24.93 -44.76 16.64
C ASP A 823 24.72 -43.47 15.85
N ASP A 824 25.81 -42.87 15.47
CA ASP A 824 25.89 -41.84 14.45
C ASP A 824 25.08 -42.25 13.20
N GLN A 825 23.82 -41.93 13.15
CA GLN A 825 23.09 -41.88 11.86
C GLN A 825 23.57 -40.65 11.13
N VAL A 826 24.74 -40.78 10.54
CA VAL A 826 25.24 -39.81 9.54
C VAL A 826 24.28 -39.83 8.38
N SER A 827 23.63 -38.70 8.12
CA SER A 827 22.81 -38.50 6.93
C SER A 827 23.64 -38.87 5.69
N LEU A 828 23.02 -39.50 4.68
CA LEU A 828 23.70 -39.82 3.42
C LEU A 828 24.36 -38.59 2.77
N LEU A 829 23.84 -37.39 3.01
CA LEU A 829 24.43 -36.11 2.58
C LEU A 829 25.68 -35.73 3.39
N ASP A 830 25.73 -36.04 4.69
CA ASP A 830 26.92 -35.81 5.52
C ASP A 830 28.06 -36.79 5.17
N LEU A 831 27.76 -38.00 4.73
CA LEU A 831 28.74 -38.96 4.24
C LEU A 831 29.44 -38.51 2.96
N SER A 832 28.72 -37.93 2.01
CA SER A 832 29.27 -37.37 0.78
C SER A 832 30.12 -36.14 1.02
N ALA A 833 29.64 -35.22 1.88
CA ALA A 833 30.37 -34.01 2.28
C ALA A 833 31.67 -34.33 3.04
N ASN A 834 31.64 -35.28 3.97
CA ASN A 834 32.81 -35.71 4.72
C ASN A 834 33.85 -36.42 3.82
N ARG A 835 33.42 -37.23 2.87
CA ARG A 835 34.29 -37.83 1.85
C ARG A 835 34.98 -36.81 0.97
N VAL A 836 34.29 -35.75 0.59
CA VAL A 836 34.89 -34.67 -0.21
C VAL A 836 35.89 -33.88 0.64
N CYS A 837 35.55 -33.58 1.89
CA CYS A 837 36.47 -32.91 2.82
C CYS A 837 37.74 -33.72 3.08
N ASP A 838 37.64 -35.01 3.27
CA ASP A 838 38.80 -35.86 3.48
C ASP A 838 39.64 -36.04 2.21
N ALA A 839 39.01 -36.14 1.04
CA ALA A 839 39.72 -36.14 -0.23
C ALA A 839 40.44 -34.79 -0.48
N LEU A 840 39.85 -33.67 -0.10
CA LEU A 840 40.43 -32.32 -0.20
C LEU A 840 41.67 -32.18 0.70
N LYS A 841 41.69 -32.77 1.91
CA LYS A 841 42.80 -32.70 2.86
C LYS A 841 44.01 -33.50 2.37
N THR A 842 43.82 -34.50 1.48
CA THR A 842 44.89 -35.33 0.94
C THR A 842 45.53 -34.76 -0.31
N ILE A 843 44.97 -33.70 -0.90
CA ILE A 843 45.49 -33.09 -2.12
C ILE A 843 46.62 -32.12 -1.80
N GLN A 844 47.81 -32.37 -2.32
CA GLN A 844 48.95 -31.45 -2.24
C GLN A 844 48.83 -30.42 -3.39
N VAL A 845 48.14 -29.33 -3.15
CA VAL A 845 47.80 -28.31 -4.18
C VAL A 845 49.04 -27.69 -4.82
N GLU A 846 50.13 -27.60 -4.08
CA GLU A 846 51.40 -26.99 -4.49
C GLU A 846 52.17 -27.79 -5.53
N THR A 847 51.85 -29.08 -5.71
CA THR A 847 52.52 -29.99 -6.65
C THR A 847 51.72 -30.30 -7.91
N LEU A 848 50.49 -29.78 -8.00
CA LEU A 848 49.58 -30.07 -9.11
C LEU A 848 49.78 -29.12 -10.31
N THR A 849 49.82 -29.71 -11.52
CA THR A 849 49.69 -28.91 -12.72
C THR A 849 48.24 -28.41 -12.89
N PRO A 850 47.99 -27.33 -13.68
CA PRO A 850 46.63 -26.81 -13.91
C PRO A 850 45.64 -27.86 -14.44
N ILE A 851 46.11 -28.82 -15.26
CA ILE A 851 45.25 -29.89 -15.79
C ILE A 851 44.90 -30.89 -14.69
N GLU A 852 45.86 -31.24 -13.83
CA GLU A 852 45.64 -32.14 -12.71
C GLU A 852 44.72 -31.51 -11.64
N ALA A 853 44.86 -30.22 -11.38
CA ALA A 853 43.97 -29.50 -10.50
C ALA A 853 42.50 -29.48 -11.02
N MET A 854 42.31 -29.27 -12.33
CA MET A 854 40.99 -29.39 -12.95
C MET A 854 40.41 -30.80 -12.85
N ASN A 855 41.22 -31.83 -13.06
CA ASN A 855 40.77 -33.21 -12.93
C ASN A 855 40.41 -33.56 -11.48
N GLN A 856 41.15 -33.06 -10.49
CA GLN A 856 40.84 -33.28 -9.08
C GLN A 856 39.55 -32.54 -8.68
N LEU A 857 39.33 -31.31 -9.16
CA LEU A 857 38.07 -30.58 -8.94
C LEU A 857 36.87 -31.31 -9.56
N TYR A 858 37.04 -31.87 -10.74
CA TYR A 858 35.98 -32.65 -11.41
C TYR A 858 35.67 -33.94 -10.63
N ARG A 859 36.70 -34.59 -10.06
CA ARG A 859 36.55 -35.76 -9.20
C ARG A 859 35.85 -35.46 -7.91
N LEU A 860 36.20 -34.37 -7.25
CA LEU A 860 35.53 -33.89 -6.01
C LEU A 860 34.08 -33.55 -6.25
N ARG A 861 33.78 -32.87 -7.37
CA ARG A 861 32.40 -32.58 -7.77
C ARG A 861 31.58 -33.84 -8.01
N LYS A 862 32.12 -34.82 -8.67
CA LYS A 862 31.47 -36.12 -8.91
C LYS A 862 31.22 -36.91 -7.63
N MET A 863 32.03 -36.68 -6.57
CA MET A 863 31.82 -37.24 -5.22
C MET A 863 30.74 -36.56 -4.44
N LEU A 864 30.38 -35.32 -4.77
CA LEU A 864 29.22 -34.61 -4.22
C LEU A 864 27.90 -35.06 -4.85
N ASP A 865 27.92 -35.39 -6.12
CA ASP A 865 26.74 -35.82 -6.88
C ASP A 865 26.43 -37.32 -6.75
N ALA A 866 27.33 -38.11 -6.10
CA ALA A 866 27.19 -39.54 -5.82
C ALA A 866 26.86 -39.80 -4.33
#